data_ed57ae9daca3d903738bbc2d6d5a5b0a
#
_entry.id   ed57ae9daca3d903738bbc2d6d5a5b0a
#
_cell.length_a   1.000
_cell.length_b   1.000
_cell.length_c   1.000
_cell.angle_alpha   90.00
_cell.angle_beta   90.00
_cell.angle_gamma   90.00
#
_symmetry.space_group_name_H-M   'P 1'
#
loop_
_entity.id
_entity.type
_entity.pdbx_description
1 polymer ?
#
loop_
_entity_poly.entity_id
_entity_poly.type
_entity_poly.pdbx_seq_one_letter_code
_entity_poly.pdbx_strand_id
1 'polypeptide(L)'
;MNEFELVSDYEPGGDQPAAIEKLVSGIKEGKRDQVLLGVTGSGKTFTMANVIAQMNRPTLVLSHNKTLAAQLYGEFKEFFPNNAVSYFVSYYDYYQPEAYIPARDIYIEKDSSINEEIDRLRLLATSALVSRRDVIVVASVSCIYGLGSPKDYLDMMIPVQVGDEIDRDKLLLKLVDIHYERNDYELARAKFRARGDVIEVWPAYEEFAFRIELWGDEVENLSIINPLTGEEAKKQNEIYIYPAKHFVMPMDRIESAVLLIEAELHERLEHFKKEGKLLEAQRLQARTRYDIELLRETGFCPGIENYSRALADRKPGEPPYTLLDFFPEDSLLMIDESHVTIPQIRAMWAGDNSRKTTLVEHGFRLPMALDNRPLKFDEWNKRPGQRLLVSATPADWELEQTKGEIVEQVIRPTGLVDPEIHIVPARGQVPHLMDEIRQRAESGERVLVTALTKRLSEDLTTYMLEEGIRCKWLHSELDAIERVKILRELREGKFDACVGVNLLREGLDLPEVSLVAILDADKEGFLRSATSLIQTIGRSARNVNAKVILYADKVTNSMQQAIDETKRRRELQLAYNEANEITPETIQKAIRKGIEEEIAAHNLVQETAGADETHYVTQEFVNELEGEMMKAAEGLEFERAAQLRDRIMQLKQQIGQEVPLSDSEPAKTQSKKSRRGRKSSGRGGRVPKPEKPA
;
A
#
# COMPACT_ATOMS: atom_id res chain seq x y z
N MET A 1 11.21 24.73 18.71
CA MET A 1 10.28 23.75 18.13
C MET A 1 10.05 24.19 16.71
N ASN A 2 10.22 23.29 15.76
CA ASN A 2 9.95 23.64 14.35
C ASN A 2 8.44 23.83 14.18
N GLU A 3 8.05 24.90 13.52
CA GLU A 3 6.66 25.18 13.16
C GLU A 3 6.40 24.67 11.74
N PHE A 4 5.13 24.39 11.42
CA PHE A 4 4.76 24.06 10.06
C PHE A 4 4.83 25.32 9.17
N GLU A 5 5.62 25.24 8.10
CA GLU A 5 5.76 26.27 7.10
C GLU A 5 5.08 25.85 5.81
N LEU A 6 3.88 26.40 5.56
CA LEU A 6 3.13 26.14 4.34
C LEU A 6 3.72 26.97 3.19
N VAL A 7 4.25 26.28 2.18
CA VAL A 7 4.77 26.88 0.94
C VAL A 7 3.80 26.58 -0.19
N SER A 8 3.24 27.62 -0.81
CA SER A 8 2.30 27.47 -1.92
C SER A 8 2.26 28.72 -2.78
N ASP A 9 2.16 28.53 -4.10
CA ASP A 9 1.89 29.60 -5.07
C ASP A 9 0.40 30.01 -5.10
N TYR A 10 -0.45 29.29 -4.35
CA TYR A 10 -1.91 29.49 -4.33
C TYR A 10 -2.33 30.14 -3.02
N GLU A 11 -3.33 31.03 -3.13
CA GLU A 11 -4.07 31.54 -1.98
C GLU A 11 -5.44 30.82 -1.86
N PRO A 12 -5.98 30.67 -0.63
CA PRO A 12 -7.31 30.10 -0.45
C PRO A 12 -8.40 30.89 -1.21
N GLY A 13 -9.13 30.19 -2.08
CA GLY A 13 -10.19 30.77 -2.91
C GLY A 13 -11.52 30.01 -2.79
N GLY A 14 -12.60 30.57 -3.35
CA GLY A 14 -13.94 29.97 -3.29
C GLY A 14 -14.43 29.82 -1.86
N ASP A 15 -14.85 28.62 -1.49
CA ASP A 15 -15.30 28.27 -0.13
C ASP A 15 -14.16 27.98 0.85
N GLN A 16 -12.91 27.87 0.36
CA GLN A 16 -11.76 27.45 1.19
C GLN A 16 -11.53 28.36 2.40
N PRO A 17 -11.52 29.72 2.27
CA PRO A 17 -11.30 30.59 3.43
C PRO A 17 -12.30 30.33 4.56
N ALA A 18 -13.59 30.27 4.22
CA ALA A 18 -14.66 30.03 5.19
C ALA A 18 -14.60 28.62 5.78
N ALA A 19 -14.24 27.62 4.98
CA ALA A 19 -14.08 26.25 5.43
C ALA A 19 -12.88 26.12 6.40
N ILE A 20 -11.75 26.70 6.08
CA ILE A 20 -10.55 26.72 6.95
C ILE A 20 -10.88 27.39 8.29
N GLU A 21 -11.50 28.57 8.27
CA GLU A 21 -11.88 29.30 9.48
C GLU A 21 -12.79 28.48 10.40
N LYS A 22 -13.84 27.86 9.83
CA LYS A 22 -14.79 27.00 10.58
C LYS A 22 -14.11 25.77 11.17
N LEU A 23 -13.26 25.10 10.40
CA LEU A 23 -12.53 23.90 10.86
C LEU A 23 -11.56 24.24 11.97
N VAL A 24 -10.75 25.30 11.82
CA VAL A 24 -9.79 25.76 12.82
C VAL A 24 -10.51 26.19 14.09
N SER A 25 -11.62 26.95 13.98
CA SER A 25 -12.44 27.35 15.13
C SER A 25 -12.98 26.14 15.87
N GLY A 26 -13.56 25.17 15.14
CA GLY A 26 -14.07 23.94 15.73
C GLY A 26 -12.99 23.11 16.44
N ILE A 27 -11.76 23.03 15.89
CA ILE A 27 -10.63 22.38 16.58
C ILE A 27 -10.28 23.14 17.86
N LYS A 28 -10.20 24.46 17.83
CA LYS A 28 -9.91 25.30 19.02
C LYS A 28 -11.01 25.22 20.08
N GLU A 29 -12.26 25.05 19.68
CA GLU A 29 -13.41 24.82 20.57
C GLU A 29 -13.43 23.42 21.17
N GLY A 30 -12.55 22.51 20.74
CA GLY A 30 -12.46 21.14 21.24
C GLY A 30 -13.44 20.16 20.60
N LYS A 31 -14.04 20.50 19.44
CA LYS A 31 -14.86 19.54 18.67
C LYS A 31 -14.01 18.33 18.33
N ARG A 32 -14.49 17.15 18.71
CA ARG A 32 -13.76 15.91 18.46
C ARG A 32 -13.78 15.51 16.99
N ASP A 33 -14.95 15.60 16.36
CA ASP A 33 -15.19 15.20 15.00
C ASP A 33 -15.76 16.37 14.19
N GLN A 34 -15.22 16.60 13.01
CA GLN A 34 -15.73 17.57 12.04
C GLN A 34 -15.76 16.92 10.65
N VAL A 35 -16.73 17.28 9.85
CA VAL A 35 -16.88 16.80 8.47
C VAL A 35 -16.62 17.94 7.50
N LEU A 36 -15.67 17.75 6.58
CA LEU A 36 -15.48 18.58 5.39
C LEU A 36 -16.12 17.88 4.19
N LEU A 37 -17.26 18.38 3.75
CA LEU A 37 -17.87 17.99 2.48
C LEU A 37 -17.19 18.78 1.36
N GLY A 38 -16.20 18.18 0.71
CA GLY A 38 -15.46 18.81 -0.37
C GLY A 38 -15.64 18.10 -1.69
N VAL A 39 -16.18 18.80 -2.71
CA VAL A 39 -16.36 18.21 -4.03
C VAL A 39 -15.01 17.91 -4.70
N THR A 40 -15.03 17.05 -5.72
CA THR A 40 -13.83 16.76 -6.50
C THR A 40 -13.29 18.03 -7.16
N GLY A 41 -12.00 18.31 -6.99
CA GLY A 41 -11.37 19.52 -7.57
C GLY A 41 -11.57 20.81 -6.77
N SER A 42 -12.20 20.78 -5.58
CA SER A 42 -12.34 21.98 -4.74
C SER A 42 -11.07 22.32 -3.93
N GLY A 43 -10.00 21.51 -4.02
CA GLY A 43 -8.74 21.75 -3.29
C GLY A 43 -8.79 21.29 -1.83
N LYS A 44 -9.44 20.16 -1.53
CA LYS A 44 -9.51 19.57 -0.18
C LYS A 44 -8.13 19.43 0.49
N THR A 45 -7.13 18.94 -0.24
CA THR A 45 -5.76 18.77 0.28
C THR A 45 -5.15 20.11 0.71
N PHE A 46 -5.38 21.16 -0.07
CA PHE A 46 -4.91 22.51 0.27
C PHE A 46 -5.62 23.07 1.52
N THR A 47 -6.92 22.80 1.66
CA THR A 47 -7.66 23.14 2.88
C THR A 47 -7.10 22.39 4.09
N MET A 48 -6.84 21.08 3.98
CA MET A 48 -6.19 20.30 5.03
C MET A 48 -4.80 20.87 5.39
N ALA A 49 -3.98 21.22 4.39
CA ALA A 49 -2.66 21.80 4.60
C ALA A 49 -2.74 23.12 5.39
N ASN A 50 -3.70 24.00 5.03
CA ASN A 50 -3.91 25.26 5.77
C ASN A 50 -4.36 25.03 7.22
N VAL A 51 -5.20 24.02 7.46
CA VAL A 51 -5.61 23.65 8.84
C VAL A 51 -4.39 23.13 9.63
N ILE A 52 -3.55 22.30 9.02
CA ILE A 52 -2.32 21.78 9.67
C ILE A 52 -1.40 22.95 10.05
N ALA A 53 -1.13 23.84 9.10
CA ALA A 53 -0.25 24.99 9.34
C ALA A 53 -0.76 25.90 10.47
N GLN A 54 -2.09 26.19 10.52
CA GLN A 54 -2.67 27.05 11.56
C GLN A 54 -2.78 26.39 12.91
N MET A 55 -2.92 25.07 12.97
CA MET A 55 -3.01 24.32 14.21
C MET A 55 -1.64 23.95 14.80
N ASN A 56 -0.63 23.84 13.95
CA ASN A 56 0.74 23.52 14.32
C ASN A 56 0.87 22.27 15.22
N ARG A 57 0.21 21.15 14.80
CA ARG A 57 0.17 19.90 15.56
C ARG A 57 0.58 18.72 14.68
N PRO A 58 1.28 17.70 15.22
CA PRO A 58 1.54 16.46 14.48
C PRO A 58 0.24 15.90 13.90
N THR A 59 0.28 15.52 12.64
CA THR A 59 -0.94 15.14 11.91
C THR A 59 -0.77 13.79 11.23
N LEU A 60 -1.75 12.88 11.45
CA LEU A 60 -1.92 11.66 10.68
C LEU A 60 -2.98 11.90 9.60
N VAL A 61 -2.60 11.71 8.34
CA VAL A 61 -3.51 11.74 7.18
C VAL A 61 -3.75 10.30 6.75
N LEU A 62 -4.97 9.81 6.91
CA LEU A 62 -5.33 8.43 6.64
C LEU A 62 -6.09 8.32 5.32
N SER A 63 -5.63 7.42 4.44
CA SER A 63 -6.25 7.09 3.16
C SER A 63 -6.55 5.60 3.05
N HIS A 64 -7.55 5.23 2.26
CA HIS A 64 -8.02 3.84 2.14
C HIS A 64 -7.16 2.96 1.21
N ASN A 65 -6.29 3.53 0.37
CA ASN A 65 -5.40 2.75 -0.49
C ASN A 65 -4.00 3.38 -0.65
N LYS A 66 -3.04 2.58 -1.13
CA LYS A 66 -1.64 3.01 -1.32
C LYS A 66 -1.50 4.15 -2.34
N THR A 67 -2.18 4.06 -3.48
CA THR A 67 -2.06 5.03 -4.58
C THR A 67 -2.54 6.43 -4.16
N LEU A 68 -3.68 6.52 -3.48
CA LEU A 68 -4.17 7.80 -2.96
C LEU A 68 -3.28 8.33 -1.84
N ALA A 69 -2.78 7.45 -0.97
CA ALA A 69 -1.81 7.84 0.05
C ALA A 69 -0.52 8.38 -0.58
N ALA A 70 -0.01 7.77 -1.66
CA ALA A 70 1.16 8.25 -2.39
C ALA A 70 0.94 9.63 -3.02
N GLN A 71 -0.25 9.85 -3.62
CA GLN A 71 -0.63 11.16 -4.15
C GLN A 71 -0.66 12.23 -3.06
N LEU A 72 -1.33 11.95 -1.94
CA LEU A 72 -1.41 12.87 -0.79
C LEU A 72 -0.02 13.16 -0.20
N TYR A 73 0.82 12.13 -0.08
CA TYR A 73 2.21 12.29 0.36
C TYR A 73 2.98 13.28 -0.53
N GLY A 74 2.88 13.12 -1.86
CA GLY A 74 3.51 14.04 -2.80
C GLY A 74 2.98 15.47 -2.68
N GLU A 75 1.65 15.64 -2.58
CA GLU A 75 1.03 16.96 -2.40
C GLU A 75 1.44 17.61 -1.07
N PHE A 76 1.44 16.88 0.06
CA PHE A 76 1.89 17.43 1.34
C PHE A 76 3.39 17.74 1.38
N LYS A 77 4.23 16.95 0.70
CA LYS A 77 5.67 17.21 0.59
C LYS A 77 5.96 18.51 -0.18
N GLU A 78 5.13 18.82 -1.18
CA GLU A 78 5.22 20.11 -1.89
C GLU A 78 4.75 21.29 -1.02
N PHE A 79 3.68 21.11 -0.25
CA PHE A 79 3.17 22.14 0.65
C PHE A 79 4.07 22.38 1.88
N PHE A 80 4.81 21.37 2.32
CA PHE A 80 5.66 21.41 3.51
C PHE A 80 7.08 20.90 3.24
N PRO A 81 7.83 21.55 2.33
CA PRO A 81 9.16 21.07 1.91
C PRO A 81 10.19 21.09 3.04
N ASN A 82 10.01 21.95 4.07
CA ASN A 82 10.92 22.12 5.20
C ASN A 82 10.52 21.33 6.45
N ASN A 83 9.37 20.64 6.42
CA ASN A 83 8.84 19.85 7.54
C ASN A 83 8.94 18.33 7.27
N ALA A 84 8.75 17.54 8.32
CA ALA A 84 8.82 16.09 8.20
C ALA A 84 7.51 15.52 7.64
N VAL A 85 7.45 15.33 6.33
CA VAL A 85 6.36 14.60 5.69
C VAL A 85 6.82 13.17 5.44
N SER A 86 6.10 12.19 5.98
CA SER A 86 6.44 10.77 5.97
C SER A 86 5.33 9.90 5.38
N TYR A 87 5.70 8.74 4.84
CA TYR A 87 4.80 7.80 4.19
C TYR A 87 4.73 6.47 4.94
N PHE A 88 3.54 6.02 5.31
CA PHE A 88 3.35 4.83 6.11
C PHE A 88 2.24 3.92 5.56
N VAL A 89 2.61 3.04 4.65
CA VAL A 89 1.69 2.06 4.04
C VAL A 89 2.19 0.63 4.28
N SER A 90 1.47 -0.36 3.79
CA SER A 90 1.96 -1.75 3.84
C SER A 90 3.23 -1.88 2.99
N TYR A 91 4.30 -2.38 3.58
CA TYR A 91 5.61 -2.57 2.95
C TYR A 91 5.73 -3.86 2.13
N TYR A 92 4.63 -4.63 2.00
CA TYR A 92 4.62 -5.81 1.16
C TYR A 92 4.30 -5.45 -0.29
N ASP A 93 5.16 -5.86 -1.22
CA ASP A 93 4.87 -5.87 -2.66
C ASP A 93 3.97 -7.06 -2.98
N TYR A 94 4.27 -8.21 -2.39
CA TYR A 94 3.43 -9.40 -2.40
C TYR A 94 3.19 -9.88 -0.98
N TYR A 95 1.96 -10.26 -0.67
CA TYR A 95 1.58 -10.79 0.64
C TYR A 95 0.53 -11.88 0.54
N GLN A 96 0.94 -13.10 0.86
CA GLN A 96 0.04 -14.23 1.08
C GLN A 96 -0.01 -14.53 2.58
N PRO A 97 -1.11 -14.24 3.26
CA PRO A 97 -1.24 -14.53 4.68
C PRO A 97 -1.26 -16.04 4.93
N GLU A 98 -0.67 -16.46 6.04
CA GLU A 98 -0.81 -17.82 6.55
C GLU A 98 -2.30 -18.17 6.73
N ALA A 99 -2.75 -19.29 6.19
CA ALA A 99 -4.14 -19.73 6.28
C ALA A 99 -4.25 -21.25 6.29
N TYR A 100 -5.34 -21.75 6.82
CA TYR A 100 -5.68 -23.16 6.74
C TYR A 100 -7.11 -23.35 6.24
N ILE A 101 -7.30 -24.29 5.30
CA ILE A 101 -8.59 -24.63 4.72
C ILE A 101 -8.99 -26.04 5.20
N PRO A 102 -9.76 -26.16 6.30
CA PRO A 102 -10.07 -27.45 6.91
C PRO A 102 -10.78 -28.44 5.97
N ALA A 103 -11.65 -27.93 5.10
CA ALA A 103 -12.42 -28.77 4.16
C ALA A 103 -11.55 -29.52 3.13
N ARG A 104 -10.31 -29.07 2.91
CA ARG A 104 -9.37 -29.65 1.94
C ARG A 104 -8.07 -30.14 2.58
N ASP A 105 -7.91 -29.92 3.90
CA ASP A 105 -6.65 -30.13 4.65
C ASP A 105 -5.45 -29.44 3.98
N ILE A 106 -5.66 -28.19 3.52
CA ILE A 106 -4.61 -27.41 2.85
C ILE A 106 -4.13 -26.32 3.80
N TYR A 107 -2.85 -26.39 4.16
CA TYR A 107 -2.14 -25.31 4.83
C TYR A 107 -1.44 -24.44 3.81
N ILE A 108 -1.67 -23.15 3.90
CA ILE A 108 -1.05 -22.10 3.08
C ILE A 108 -0.03 -21.40 3.97
N GLU A 109 1.23 -21.55 3.64
CA GLU A 109 2.30 -20.89 4.36
C GLU A 109 2.29 -19.37 4.06
N LYS A 110 2.76 -18.57 5.04
CA LYS A 110 2.97 -17.14 4.82
C LYS A 110 4.07 -16.95 3.78
N ASP A 111 3.75 -16.24 2.71
CA ASP A 111 4.71 -15.81 1.71
C ASP A 111 4.62 -14.30 1.51
N SER A 112 5.77 -13.62 1.45
CA SER A 112 5.78 -12.17 1.34
C SER A 112 7.11 -11.65 0.82
N SER A 113 7.05 -10.68 -0.08
CA SER A 113 8.19 -9.87 -0.46
C SER A 113 8.08 -8.48 0.17
N ILE A 114 9.16 -8.00 0.76
CA ILE A 114 9.23 -6.69 1.42
C ILE A 114 9.85 -5.70 0.45
N ASN A 115 9.22 -4.55 0.32
CA ASN A 115 9.77 -3.39 -0.35
C ASN A 115 10.66 -2.62 0.64
N GLU A 116 11.96 -2.63 0.43
CA GLU A 116 12.93 -2.01 1.34
C GLU A 116 12.77 -0.51 1.45
N GLU A 117 12.37 0.15 0.37
CA GLU A 117 12.17 1.60 0.38
C GLU A 117 10.92 1.99 1.19
N ILE A 118 9.82 1.26 1.05
CA ILE A 118 8.64 1.48 1.88
C ILE A 118 8.93 1.16 3.34
N ASP A 119 9.75 0.14 3.63
CA ASP A 119 10.19 -0.17 4.99
C ASP A 119 11.02 0.98 5.59
N ARG A 120 11.95 1.55 4.83
CA ARG A 120 12.71 2.74 5.20
C ARG A 120 11.79 3.91 5.55
N LEU A 121 10.81 4.22 4.68
CA LEU A 121 9.86 5.33 4.90
C LEU A 121 8.99 5.11 6.14
N ARG A 122 8.64 3.86 6.46
CA ARG A 122 7.89 3.52 7.69
C ARG A 122 8.73 3.75 8.95
N LEU A 123 10.00 3.36 8.93
CA LEU A 123 10.93 3.62 10.03
C LEU A 123 11.21 5.12 10.18
N LEU A 124 11.34 5.85 9.05
CA LEU A 124 11.45 7.31 9.05
C LEU A 124 10.22 7.97 9.72
N ALA A 125 9.01 7.47 9.44
CA ALA A 125 7.79 8.01 10.05
C ALA A 125 7.81 7.88 11.58
N THR A 126 8.18 6.71 12.12
CA THR A 126 8.23 6.48 13.56
C THR A 126 9.36 7.24 14.24
N SER A 127 10.56 7.31 13.65
CA SER A 127 11.68 8.09 14.18
C SER A 127 11.36 9.59 14.18
N ALA A 128 10.71 10.12 13.12
CA ALA A 128 10.28 11.50 13.06
C ALA A 128 9.25 11.83 14.15
N LEU A 129 8.24 10.97 14.36
CA LEU A 129 7.20 11.17 15.39
C LEU A 129 7.74 11.25 16.80
N VAL A 130 8.80 10.49 17.12
CA VAL A 130 9.40 10.51 18.45
C VAL A 130 10.43 11.64 18.64
N SER A 131 10.95 12.23 17.55
CA SER A 131 11.99 13.26 17.60
C SER A 131 11.50 14.67 17.29
N ARG A 132 10.38 14.85 16.59
CA ARG A 132 9.89 16.13 16.08
C ARG A 132 8.41 16.35 16.37
N ARG A 133 7.99 17.62 16.31
CA ARG A 133 6.58 18.01 16.44
C ARG A 133 5.93 18.40 15.12
N ASP A 134 6.73 18.81 14.15
CA ASP A 134 6.31 19.25 12.82
C ASP A 134 6.24 18.07 11.83
N VAL A 135 5.46 17.05 12.19
CA VAL A 135 5.39 15.78 11.45
C VAL A 135 4.01 15.56 10.85
N ILE A 136 3.97 15.29 9.56
CA ILE A 136 2.79 14.80 8.83
C ILE A 136 3.09 13.38 8.38
N VAL A 137 2.28 12.42 8.81
CA VAL A 137 2.37 11.04 8.31
C VAL A 137 1.17 10.75 7.44
N VAL A 138 1.41 10.46 6.17
CA VAL A 138 0.37 9.97 5.26
C VAL A 138 0.37 8.45 5.28
N ALA A 139 -0.73 7.87 5.72
CA ALA A 139 -0.82 6.43 5.95
C ALA A 139 -2.01 5.78 5.26
N SER A 140 -1.87 4.48 4.98
CA SER A 140 -3.02 3.62 4.69
C SER A 140 -3.56 2.99 5.98
N VAL A 141 -4.63 2.21 5.86
CA VAL A 141 -5.19 1.45 7.02
C VAL A 141 -4.18 0.49 7.67
N SER A 142 -3.00 0.28 7.10
CA SER A 142 -1.91 -0.46 7.74
C SER A 142 -1.46 0.18 9.06
N CYS A 143 -1.75 1.45 9.30
CA CYS A 143 -1.46 2.16 10.55
C CYS A 143 -2.18 1.62 11.79
N ILE A 144 -3.27 0.85 11.63
CA ILE A 144 -4.02 0.23 12.75
C ILE A 144 -3.51 -1.18 13.09
N TYR A 145 -2.50 -1.69 12.37
CA TYR A 145 -1.87 -2.98 12.67
C TYR A 145 -0.78 -2.83 13.73
N GLY A 146 -0.49 -3.95 14.41
CA GLY A 146 0.50 -4.00 15.46
C GLY A 146 1.91 -3.57 15.00
N LEU A 147 2.50 -2.67 15.77
CA LEU A 147 3.91 -2.28 15.74
C LEU A 147 4.56 -2.64 17.09
N GLY A 148 5.81 -2.33 17.27
CA GLY A 148 6.48 -2.36 18.56
C GLY A 148 5.94 -1.27 19.52
N SER A 149 6.32 -1.37 20.80
CA SER A 149 6.02 -0.37 21.81
C SER A 149 6.76 0.94 21.52
N PRO A 150 6.07 2.11 21.47
CA PRO A 150 6.76 3.40 21.32
C PRO A 150 7.77 3.66 22.44
N LYS A 151 7.45 3.21 23.66
CA LYS A 151 8.33 3.34 24.80
C LYS A 151 9.61 2.54 24.61
N ASP A 152 9.51 1.26 24.23
CA ASP A 152 10.68 0.41 24.02
C ASP A 152 11.53 0.95 22.84
N TYR A 153 10.88 1.46 21.79
CA TYR A 153 11.55 2.08 20.65
C TYR A 153 12.40 3.30 21.07
N LEU A 154 11.86 4.13 21.96
CA LEU A 154 12.59 5.27 22.53
C LEU A 154 13.66 4.87 23.55
N ASP A 155 13.33 3.95 24.47
CA ASP A 155 14.27 3.51 25.51
C ASP A 155 15.52 2.81 24.92
N MET A 156 15.38 2.20 23.76
CA MET A 156 16.48 1.54 23.05
C MET A 156 17.24 2.46 22.07
N MET A 157 16.80 3.70 21.85
CA MET A 157 17.51 4.67 21.04
C MET A 157 18.92 4.96 21.65
N ILE A 158 19.92 5.05 20.80
CA ILE A 158 21.31 5.35 21.21
C ILE A 158 21.59 6.83 20.92
N PRO A 159 21.64 7.71 21.94
CA PRO A 159 22.16 9.05 21.78
C PRO A 159 23.68 9.03 21.78
N VAL A 160 24.32 9.83 20.94
CA VAL A 160 25.77 10.05 20.91
C VAL A 160 26.03 11.53 20.71
N GLN A 161 26.86 12.12 21.58
CA GLN A 161 27.23 13.53 21.54
C GLN A 161 28.75 13.68 21.51
N VAL A 162 29.25 14.72 20.87
CA VAL A 162 30.67 15.08 20.90
C VAL A 162 31.12 15.37 22.34
N GLY A 163 32.19 14.72 22.79
CA GLY A 163 32.70 14.78 24.16
C GLY A 163 32.14 13.72 25.12
N ASP A 164 31.22 12.85 24.65
CA ASP A 164 30.76 11.71 25.46
C ASP A 164 31.88 10.70 25.69
N GLU A 165 31.97 10.16 26.90
CA GLU A 165 32.80 9.00 27.20
C GLU A 165 32.03 7.71 26.90
N ILE A 166 32.38 7.03 25.81
CA ILE A 166 31.68 5.82 25.32
C ILE A 166 32.68 4.69 25.13
N ASP A 167 32.49 3.62 25.90
CA ASP A 167 33.17 2.36 25.65
C ASP A 167 32.78 1.82 24.27
N ARG A 168 33.75 1.73 23.36
CA ARG A 168 33.56 1.31 21.97
C ARG A 168 32.83 -0.03 21.86
N ASP A 169 33.25 -1.03 22.63
CA ASP A 169 32.69 -2.39 22.51
C ASP A 169 31.26 -2.43 23.05
N LYS A 170 30.92 -1.62 24.07
CA LYS A 170 29.53 -1.45 24.52
C LYS A 170 28.66 -0.76 23.49
N LEU A 171 29.20 0.22 22.76
CA LEU A 171 28.44 0.86 21.67
C LEU A 171 28.14 -0.14 20.54
N LEU A 172 29.12 -0.98 20.16
CA LEU A 172 28.91 -2.01 19.15
C LEU A 172 27.86 -3.04 19.59
N LEU A 173 27.86 -3.46 20.86
CA LEU A 173 26.83 -4.35 21.40
C LEU A 173 25.45 -3.70 21.39
N LYS A 174 25.33 -2.42 21.80
CA LYS A 174 24.06 -1.69 21.74
C LYS A 174 23.53 -1.61 20.31
N LEU A 175 24.38 -1.42 19.30
CA LEU A 175 23.96 -1.41 17.89
C LEU A 175 23.37 -2.77 17.47
N VAL A 176 23.95 -3.88 17.93
CA VAL A 176 23.41 -5.23 17.70
C VAL A 176 22.06 -5.41 18.42
N ASP A 177 21.94 -4.94 19.67
CA ASP A 177 20.70 -5.02 20.45
C ASP A 177 19.52 -4.31 19.78
N ILE A 178 19.80 -3.22 19.03
CA ILE A 178 18.80 -2.50 18.24
C ILE A 178 18.69 -2.97 16.79
N HIS A 179 19.16 -4.20 16.53
CA HIS A 179 19.05 -4.93 15.26
C HIS A 179 19.85 -4.37 14.08
N TYR A 180 20.97 -3.69 14.31
CA TYR A 180 21.96 -3.43 13.27
C TYR A 180 22.90 -4.61 13.11
N GLU A 181 23.23 -4.94 11.88
CA GLU A 181 24.17 -6.01 11.56
C GLU A 181 25.59 -5.44 11.37
N ARG A 182 26.60 -6.09 11.94
CA ARG A 182 27.99 -5.73 11.71
C ARG A 182 28.45 -6.27 10.37
N ASN A 183 28.93 -5.40 9.49
CA ASN A 183 29.61 -5.79 8.27
C ASN A 183 30.79 -4.83 8.00
N ASP A 184 32.00 -5.28 8.29
CA ASP A 184 33.21 -4.45 8.15
C ASP A 184 33.66 -4.30 6.68
N TYR A 185 33.10 -5.09 5.76
CA TYR A 185 33.42 -5.04 4.32
C TYR A 185 32.55 -4.04 3.58
N GLU A 186 31.24 -4.13 3.76
CA GLU A 186 30.25 -3.35 3.06
C GLU A 186 29.34 -2.59 4.02
N LEU A 187 29.24 -1.27 3.87
CA LEU A 187 28.30 -0.45 4.60
C LEU A 187 26.97 -0.39 3.81
N ALA A 188 25.92 -0.98 4.35
CA ALA A 188 24.60 -1.00 3.76
C ALA A 188 23.54 -0.54 4.78
N ARG A 189 22.32 -0.32 4.33
CA ARG A 189 21.20 0.07 5.19
C ARG A 189 21.00 -0.93 6.35
N ALA A 190 20.77 -0.43 7.55
CA ALA A 190 20.66 -1.19 8.80
C ALA A 190 21.93 -1.97 9.18
N LYS A 191 23.10 -1.57 8.64
CA LYS A 191 24.39 -2.14 9.00
C LYS A 191 25.33 -1.10 9.60
N PHE A 192 26.32 -1.58 10.33
CA PHE A 192 27.42 -0.77 10.79
C PHE A 192 28.76 -1.47 10.54
N ARG A 193 29.81 -0.66 10.42
CA ARG A 193 31.19 -1.15 10.36
C ARG A 193 32.08 -0.42 11.37
N ALA A 194 33.09 -1.10 11.86
CA ALA A 194 34.04 -0.53 12.82
C ALA A 194 35.48 -0.83 12.37
N ARG A 195 36.21 0.25 12.05
CA ARG A 195 37.60 0.19 11.58
C ARG A 195 38.49 1.06 12.48
N GLY A 196 39.21 0.42 13.40
CA GLY A 196 39.96 1.13 14.45
C GLY A 196 39.01 1.92 15.35
N ASP A 197 39.23 3.19 15.50
CA ASP A 197 38.45 4.10 16.35
C ASP A 197 37.31 4.80 15.60
N VAL A 198 37.03 4.38 14.35
CA VAL A 198 35.98 4.91 13.52
C VAL A 198 34.84 3.88 13.41
N ILE A 199 33.63 4.30 13.78
CA ILE A 199 32.39 3.54 13.64
C ILE A 199 31.49 4.26 12.66
N GLU A 200 31.03 3.56 11.63
CA GLU A 200 30.08 4.09 10.66
C GLU A 200 28.79 3.26 10.72
N VAL A 201 27.67 3.97 10.83
CA VAL A 201 26.33 3.36 10.96
C VAL A 201 25.45 3.91 9.87
N TRP A 202 24.88 3.04 9.02
CA TRP A 202 23.84 3.46 8.08
C TRP A 202 22.46 3.19 8.66
N PRO A 203 21.76 4.24 9.16
CA PRO A 203 20.47 4.07 9.77
C PRO A 203 19.46 3.39 8.83
N ALA A 204 18.58 2.57 9.40
CA ALA A 204 17.57 1.87 8.63
C ALA A 204 16.50 2.82 8.02
N TYR A 205 16.40 4.06 8.51
CA TYR A 205 15.42 5.09 8.17
C TYR A 205 15.98 6.25 7.33
N GLU A 206 17.30 6.31 7.09
CA GLU A 206 17.97 7.42 6.39
C GLU A 206 18.67 6.96 5.11
N GLU A 207 18.94 7.92 4.20
CA GLU A 207 19.71 7.70 2.98
C GLU A 207 21.21 8.01 3.15
N PHE A 208 21.59 8.52 4.31
CA PHE A 208 22.96 8.84 4.67
C PHE A 208 23.45 7.97 5.82
N ALA A 209 24.74 7.94 6.07
CA ALA A 209 25.31 7.25 7.21
C ALA A 209 25.92 8.23 8.22
N PHE A 210 25.97 7.81 9.49
CA PHE A 210 26.69 8.51 10.54
C PHE A 210 28.10 7.93 10.65
N ARG A 211 29.08 8.83 10.85
CA ARG A 211 30.44 8.47 11.23
C ARG A 211 30.72 9.01 12.62
N ILE A 212 31.15 8.13 13.51
CA ILE A 212 31.54 8.41 14.89
C ILE A 212 33.03 8.15 14.99
N GLU A 213 33.80 9.16 15.31
CA GLU A 213 35.27 9.09 15.48
C GLU A 213 35.57 9.20 16.96
N LEU A 214 36.28 8.20 17.49
CA LEU A 214 36.64 8.13 18.89
C LEU A 214 38.14 8.49 19.07
N TRP A 215 38.47 9.15 20.16
CA TRP A 215 39.82 9.28 20.66
C TRP A 215 39.93 8.57 22.02
N GLY A 216 40.41 7.32 22.02
CA GLY A 216 40.23 6.42 23.15
C GLY A 216 38.73 6.11 23.38
N ASP A 217 38.24 6.48 24.55
CA ASP A 217 36.80 6.33 24.90
C ASP A 217 35.98 7.62 24.72
N GLU A 218 36.58 8.71 24.22
CA GLU A 218 35.91 9.99 24.00
C GLU A 218 35.45 10.14 22.54
N VAL A 219 34.23 10.60 22.33
CA VAL A 219 33.71 10.95 20.99
C VAL A 219 34.33 12.27 20.54
N GLU A 220 35.30 12.23 19.62
CA GLU A 220 36.01 13.38 19.11
C GLU A 220 35.21 14.12 18.04
N ASN A 221 34.59 13.37 17.11
CA ASN A 221 33.85 13.96 15.97
C ASN A 221 32.66 13.12 15.58
N LEU A 222 31.58 13.81 15.16
CA LEU A 222 30.39 13.20 14.59
C LEU A 222 30.11 13.84 13.23
N SER A 223 29.88 13.03 12.22
CA SER A 223 29.56 13.54 10.88
C SER A 223 28.51 12.69 10.17
N ILE A 224 27.79 13.36 9.26
CA ILE A 224 26.96 12.72 8.25
C ILE A 224 27.83 12.49 7.03
N ILE A 225 27.84 11.27 6.52
CA ILE A 225 28.60 10.89 5.34
C ILE A 225 27.69 10.33 4.24
N ASN A 226 28.12 10.48 2.99
CA ASN A 226 27.55 9.73 1.90
C ASN A 226 28.01 8.25 2.02
N PRO A 227 27.10 7.28 2.15
CA PRO A 227 27.49 5.88 2.40
C PRO A 227 28.22 5.22 1.23
N LEU A 228 28.04 5.72 0.00
CA LEU A 228 28.68 5.19 -1.21
C LEU A 228 30.10 5.75 -1.41
N THR A 229 30.30 7.08 -1.24
CA THR A 229 31.59 7.73 -1.45
C THR A 229 32.42 7.83 -0.19
N GLY A 230 31.79 7.76 1.00
CA GLY A 230 32.42 8.00 2.29
C GLY A 230 32.75 9.46 2.56
N GLU A 231 32.33 10.38 1.69
CA GLU A 231 32.60 11.83 1.84
C GLU A 231 31.74 12.41 2.96
N GLU A 232 32.35 13.28 3.76
CA GLU A 232 31.67 14.03 4.81
C GLU A 232 30.77 15.11 4.19
N ALA A 233 29.48 15.03 4.47
CA ALA A 233 28.50 16.02 4.02
C ALA A 233 28.31 17.13 5.06
N LYS A 234 28.28 16.80 6.37
CA LYS A 234 28.02 17.76 7.44
C LYS A 234 28.51 17.23 8.78
N LYS A 235 29.12 18.09 9.59
CA LYS A 235 29.42 17.79 11.01
C LYS A 235 28.18 17.97 11.88
N GLN A 236 28.08 17.14 12.92
CA GLN A 236 27.02 17.18 13.91
C GLN A 236 27.62 17.28 15.33
N ASN A 237 26.88 17.89 16.25
CA ASN A 237 27.27 17.89 17.67
C ASN A 237 26.65 16.71 18.43
N GLU A 238 25.49 16.24 17.94
CA GLU A 238 24.73 15.11 18.49
C GLU A 238 24.05 14.32 17.40
N ILE A 239 23.90 13.03 17.56
CA ILE A 239 23.14 12.13 16.71
C ILE A 239 22.30 11.18 17.58
N TYR A 240 21.19 10.71 17.02
CA TYR A 240 20.29 9.74 17.62
C TYR A 240 20.15 8.56 16.69
N ILE A 241 20.54 7.35 17.16
CA ILE A 241 20.42 6.14 16.36
C ILE A 241 19.22 5.35 16.87
N TYR A 242 18.14 5.34 16.07
CA TYR A 242 16.94 4.60 16.35
C TYR A 242 17.05 3.15 15.93
N PRO A 243 16.25 2.23 16.52
CA PRO A 243 16.26 0.81 16.15
C PRO A 243 16.01 0.57 14.66
N ALA A 244 16.70 -0.44 14.12
CA ALA A 244 16.58 -0.83 12.72
C ALA A 244 15.27 -1.55 12.38
N LYS A 245 14.45 -1.89 13.38
CA LYS A 245 13.13 -2.52 13.24
C LYS A 245 12.12 -1.89 14.20
N HIS A 246 10.85 -1.90 13.83
CA HIS A 246 9.78 -1.39 14.71
C HIS A 246 9.58 -2.24 15.96
N PHE A 247 9.72 -3.55 15.82
CA PHE A 247 9.55 -4.48 16.92
C PHE A 247 10.90 -4.75 17.57
N VAL A 248 11.19 -4.04 18.62
CA VAL A 248 12.40 -4.19 19.44
C VAL A 248 12.03 -4.39 20.89
N MET A 249 12.83 -5.12 21.61
CA MET A 249 12.67 -5.34 23.03
C MET A 249 14.00 -5.57 23.71
N PRO A 250 14.16 -5.19 24.96
CA PRO A 250 15.31 -5.54 25.75
C PRO A 250 15.47 -7.07 25.93
N MET A 251 16.70 -7.56 25.88
CA MET A 251 17.03 -9.00 25.95
C MET A 251 16.54 -9.65 27.26
N ASP A 252 16.47 -8.92 28.35
CA ASP A 252 16.00 -9.39 29.65
C ASP A 252 14.50 -9.77 29.65
N ARG A 253 13.72 -9.22 28.70
CA ARG A 253 12.30 -9.58 28.54
C ARG A 253 12.05 -10.87 27.77
N ILE A 254 13.04 -11.34 27.00
CA ILE A 254 12.86 -12.55 26.17
C ILE A 254 12.54 -13.76 27.05
N GLU A 255 13.28 -13.96 28.15
CA GLU A 255 13.05 -15.10 29.02
C GLU A 255 11.68 -15.03 29.71
N SER A 256 11.26 -13.84 30.13
CA SER A 256 9.91 -13.64 30.68
C SER A 256 8.81 -13.95 29.66
N ALA A 257 9.00 -13.54 28.40
CA ALA A 257 8.07 -13.85 27.31
C ALA A 257 8.05 -15.35 27.01
N VAL A 258 9.22 -16.01 27.00
CA VAL A 258 9.32 -17.46 26.79
C VAL A 258 8.56 -18.23 27.85
N LEU A 259 8.66 -17.85 29.12
CA LEU A 259 7.88 -18.47 30.20
C LEU A 259 6.36 -18.36 29.96
N LEU A 260 5.88 -17.22 29.47
CA LEU A 260 4.47 -17.04 29.12
C LEU A 260 4.05 -17.90 27.92
N ILE A 261 4.93 -18.02 26.92
CA ILE A 261 4.71 -18.87 25.74
C ILE A 261 4.65 -20.36 26.14
N GLU A 262 5.59 -20.82 26.99
CA GLU A 262 5.62 -22.19 27.51
C GLU A 262 4.36 -22.52 28.33
N ALA A 263 3.92 -21.60 29.18
CA ALA A 263 2.70 -21.78 29.98
C ALA A 263 1.46 -21.92 29.10
N GLU A 264 1.27 -21.07 28.11
CA GLU A 264 0.16 -21.16 27.18
C GLU A 264 0.24 -22.40 26.27
N LEU A 265 1.45 -22.79 25.87
CA LEU A 265 1.67 -24.05 25.14
C LEU A 265 1.22 -25.25 25.97
N HIS A 266 1.62 -25.32 27.24
CA HIS A 266 1.24 -26.41 28.12
C HIS A 266 -0.30 -26.51 28.25
N GLU A 267 -0.96 -25.41 28.54
CA GLU A 267 -2.42 -25.36 28.64
C GLU A 267 -3.11 -25.82 27.34
N ARG A 268 -2.62 -25.34 26.19
CA ARG A 268 -3.22 -25.69 24.89
C ARG A 268 -3.00 -27.15 24.50
N LEU A 269 -1.83 -27.72 24.84
CA LEU A 269 -1.58 -29.15 24.63
C LEU A 269 -2.50 -30.04 25.46
N GLU A 270 -2.73 -29.68 26.72
CA GLU A 270 -3.69 -30.41 27.58
C GLU A 270 -5.14 -30.31 27.02
N HIS A 271 -5.53 -29.16 26.50
CA HIS A 271 -6.80 -28.98 25.84
C HIS A 271 -6.95 -29.91 24.63
N PHE A 272 -5.98 -29.93 23.71
CA PHE A 272 -6.02 -30.80 22.54
C PHE A 272 -6.01 -32.29 22.89
N LYS A 273 -5.24 -32.69 23.89
CA LYS A 273 -5.25 -34.10 24.38
C LYS A 273 -6.61 -34.49 24.90
N LYS A 274 -7.28 -33.63 25.68
CA LYS A 274 -8.66 -33.90 26.18
C LYS A 274 -9.68 -34.01 25.06
N GLU A 275 -9.50 -33.26 23.97
CA GLU A 275 -10.36 -33.33 22.79
C GLU A 275 -9.99 -34.49 21.82
N GLY A 276 -8.92 -35.24 22.09
CA GLY A 276 -8.42 -36.28 21.21
C GLY A 276 -7.71 -35.81 19.94
N LYS A 277 -7.37 -34.50 19.85
CA LYS A 277 -6.68 -33.86 18.74
C LYS A 277 -5.17 -34.00 18.88
N LEU A 278 -4.66 -35.24 18.72
CA LEU A 278 -3.24 -35.54 18.97
C LEU A 278 -2.31 -35.00 17.90
N LEU A 279 -2.76 -34.90 16.65
CA LEU A 279 -1.99 -34.36 15.52
C LEU A 279 -1.79 -32.86 15.70
N GLU A 280 -2.85 -32.14 16.06
CA GLU A 280 -2.81 -30.71 16.36
C GLU A 280 -1.89 -30.42 17.54
N ALA A 281 -1.94 -31.23 18.59
CA ALA A 281 -1.06 -31.11 19.73
C ALA A 281 0.42 -31.29 19.35
N GLN A 282 0.74 -32.33 18.54
CA GLN A 282 2.11 -32.59 18.11
C GLN A 282 2.64 -31.46 17.21
N ARG A 283 1.84 -30.99 16.26
CA ARG A 283 2.19 -29.88 15.35
C ARG A 283 2.51 -28.62 16.14
N LEU A 284 1.60 -28.22 17.03
CA LEU A 284 1.77 -27.03 17.87
C LEU A 284 3.00 -27.12 18.73
N GLN A 285 3.23 -28.28 19.37
CA GLN A 285 4.38 -28.51 20.25
C GLN A 285 5.70 -28.38 19.49
N ALA A 286 5.81 -29.04 18.33
CA ALA A 286 7.03 -29.03 17.54
C ALA A 286 7.38 -27.60 17.08
N ARG A 287 6.39 -26.88 16.53
CA ARG A 287 6.59 -25.51 16.04
C ARG A 287 6.97 -24.55 17.18
N THR A 288 6.19 -24.55 18.26
CA THR A 288 6.40 -23.59 19.34
C THR A 288 7.74 -23.82 20.06
N ARG A 289 8.16 -25.06 20.24
CA ARG A 289 9.49 -25.35 20.85
C ARG A 289 10.63 -24.87 19.97
N TYR A 290 10.53 -25.07 18.67
CA TYR A 290 11.54 -24.57 17.74
C TYR A 290 11.59 -23.03 17.76
N ASP A 291 10.43 -22.36 17.77
CA ASP A 291 10.38 -20.89 17.86
C ASP A 291 10.98 -20.38 19.21
N ILE A 292 10.78 -21.08 20.32
CA ILE A 292 11.36 -20.76 21.63
C ILE A 292 12.88 -20.89 21.61
N GLU A 293 13.42 -21.96 21.02
CA GLU A 293 14.88 -22.14 20.90
C GLU A 293 15.51 -20.99 20.10
N LEU A 294 14.90 -20.61 18.96
CA LEU A 294 15.38 -19.47 18.18
C LEU A 294 15.29 -18.14 18.96
N LEU A 295 14.21 -17.92 19.71
CA LEU A 295 14.07 -16.71 20.54
C LEU A 295 15.16 -16.62 21.61
N ARG A 296 15.54 -17.73 22.26
CA ARG A 296 16.63 -17.77 23.26
C ARG A 296 18.00 -17.54 22.63
N GLU A 297 18.25 -18.15 21.47
CA GLU A 297 19.57 -18.10 20.81
C GLU A 297 19.83 -16.77 20.10
N THR A 298 18.83 -16.24 19.40
CA THR A 298 19.00 -15.11 18.47
C THR A 298 18.14 -13.89 18.79
N GLY A 299 17.22 -13.99 19.78
CA GLY A 299 16.24 -12.93 20.04
C GLY A 299 15.14 -12.82 18.97
N PHE A 300 15.11 -13.71 18.00
CA PHE A 300 14.18 -13.65 16.86
C PHE A 300 13.72 -15.05 16.42
N CYS A 301 12.51 -15.16 15.90
CA CYS A 301 12.04 -16.35 15.19
C CYS A 301 11.11 -15.95 14.01
N PRO A 302 11.01 -16.78 12.95
CA PRO A 302 10.06 -16.55 11.86
C PRO A 302 8.63 -16.54 12.37
N GLY A 303 7.90 -15.42 12.14
CA GLY A 303 6.56 -15.22 12.67
C GLY A 303 6.52 -14.75 14.12
N ILE A 304 7.60 -14.10 14.60
CA ILE A 304 7.71 -13.52 15.95
C ILE A 304 6.49 -12.66 16.34
N GLU A 305 5.84 -12.06 15.37
CA GLU A 305 4.63 -11.28 15.57
C GLU A 305 3.48 -12.05 16.23
N ASN A 306 3.45 -13.39 16.08
CA ASN A 306 2.44 -14.24 16.73
C ASN A 306 2.62 -14.35 18.24
N TYR A 307 3.80 -13.97 18.74
CA TYR A 307 4.17 -13.92 20.15
C TYR A 307 4.16 -12.49 20.71
N SER A 308 3.77 -11.50 19.90
CA SER A 308 3.83 -10.06 20.23
C SER A 308 3.13 -9.70 21.55
N ARG A 309 2.10 -10.46 21.97
CA ARG A 309 1.45 -10.27 23.27
C ARG A 309 2.41 -10.56 24.43
N ALA A 310 3.08 -11.71 24.42
CA ALA A 310 4.03 -12.10 25.45
C ALA A 310 5.27 -11.19 25.46
N LEU A 311 5.77 -10.86 24.27
CA LEU A 311 6.95 -10.01 24.07
C LEU A 311 6.72 -8.56 24.51
N ALA A 312 5.49 -8.05 24.43
CA ALA A 312 5.12 -6.71 24.86
C ALA A 312 4.48 -6.68 26.26
N ASP A 313 4.51 -7.78 27.01
CA ASP A 313 3.91 -7.94 28.34
C ASP A 313 2.46 -7.47 28.41
N ARG A 314 1.67 -7.79 27.36
CA ARG A 314 0.24 -7.43 27.27
C ARG A 314 -0.65 -8.53 27.83
N LYS A 315 -1.79 -8.14 28.38
CA LYS A 315 -2.83 -9.08 28.83
C LYS A 315 -3.59 -9.66 27.64
N PRO A 316 -4.17 -10.87 27.77
CA PRO A 316 -5.05 -11.42 26.75
C PRO A 316 -6.17 -10.46 26.33
N GLY A 317 -6.33 -10.25 25.02
CA GLY A 317 -7.34 -9.35 24.46
C GLY A 317 -6.99 -7.86 24.48
N GLU A 318 -5.90 -7.46 25.11
CA GLU A 318 -5.43 -6.07 25.10
C GLU A 318 -5.01 -5.63 23.71
N PRO A 319 -5.36 -4.38 23.28
CA PRO A 319 -5.02 -3.90 21.95
C PRO A 319 -3.50 -3.85 21.73
N PRO A 320 -3.01 -4.13 20.49
CA PRO A 320 -1.61 -3.94 20.17
C PRO A 320 -1.23 -2.47 20.10
N TYR A 321 0.05 -2.16 20.32
CA TYR A 321 0.60 -0.87 19.94
C TYR A 321 0.60 -0.73 18.41
N THR A 322 0.21 0.44 17.93
CA THR A 322 0.07 0.75 16.51
C THR A 322 0.76 2.08 16.21
N LEU A 323 0.76 2.51 14.94
CA LEU A 323 1.28 3.84 14.60
C LEU A 323 0.61 4.97 15.39
N LEU A 324 -0.68 4.82 15.73
CA LEU A 324 -1.44 5.80 16.50
C LEU A 324 -0.87 6.03 17.91
N ASP A 325 -0.15 5.04 18.46
CA ASP A 325 0.47 5.14 19.78
C ASP A 325 1.81 5.91 19.77
N PHE A 326 2.38 6.14 18.58
CA PHE A 326 3.56 7.01 18.40
C PHE A 326 3.18 8.50 18.32
N PHE A 327 1.92 8.80 18.06
CA PHE A 327 1.44 10.18 18.04
C PHE A 327 1.20 10.73 19.44
N PRO A 328 1.51 12.01 19.68
CA PRO A 328 1.14 12.67 20.94
C PRO A 328 -0.39 12.85 21.02
N GLU A 329 -0.89 12.99 22.26
CA GLU A 329 -2.33 13.09 22.53
C GLU A 329 -3.02 14.28 21.85
N ASP A 330 -2.30 15.36 21.60
CA ASP A 330 -2.80 16.57 20.94
C ASP A 330 -2.74 16.52 19.42
N SER A 331 -2.42 15.36 18.82
CA SER A 331 -2.33 15.18 17.37
C SER A 331 -3.68 15.35 16.67
N LEU A 332 -3.61 15.65 15.37
CA LEU A 332 -4.77 15.66 14.48
C LEU A 332 -4.83 14.38 13.64
N LEU A 333 -6.04 13.87 13.47
CA LEU A 333 -6.32 12.76 12.55
C LEU A 333 -7.20 13.25 11.42
N MET A 334 -6.66 13.32 10.21
CA MET A 334 -7.41 13.64 9.00
C MET A 334 -7.69 12.37 8.22
N ILE A 335 -8.94 12.11 7.88
CA ILE A 335 -9.35 10.89 7.20
C ILE A 335 -9.88 11.27 5.83
N ASP A 336 -9.06 11.01 4.82
CA ASP A 336 -9.46 11.28 3.43
C ASP A 336 -10.36 10.16 2.90
N GLU A 337 -11.32 10.53 2.05
CA GLU A 337 -12.40 9.68 1.56
C GLU A 337 -13.02 8.83 2.69
N SER A 338 -13.38 9.51 3.79
CA SER A 338 -13.81 8.89 5.07
C SER A 338 -14.95 7.89 4.89
N HIS A 339 -15.88 8.13 3.96
CA HIS A 339 -16.98 7.23 3.63
C HIS A 339 -16.53 5.84 3.10
N VAL A 340 -15.27 5.70 2.66
CA VAL A 340 -14.64 4.42 2.29
C VAL A 340 -13.67 3.94 3.36
N THR A 341 -12.87 4.86 3.91
CA THR A 341 -11.82 4.55 4.89
C THR A 341 -12.39 4.00 6.19
N ILE A 342 -13.48 4.58 6.70
CA ILE A 342 -14.11 4.15 7.96
C ILE A 342 -14.70 2.73 7.87
N PRO A 343 -15.50 2.37 6.85
CA PRO A 343 -15.94 0.98 6.66
C PRO A 343 -14.78 -0.02 6.54
N GLN A 344 -13.67 0.36 5.91
CA GLN A 344 -12.48 -0.47 5.79
C GLN A 344 -11.84 -0.73 7.16
N ILE A 345 -11.63 0.29 7.98
CA ILE A 345 -11.13 0.14 9.37
C ILE A 345 -12.04 -0.82 10.16
N ARG A 346 -13.36 -0.69 10.01
CA ARG A 346 -14.33 -1.53 10.69
C ARG A 346 -14.25 -3.00 10.30
N ALA A 347 -13.96 -3.30 9.03
CA ALA A 347 -13.91 -4.66 8.49
C ALA A 347 -12.59 -5.41 8.79
N MET A 348 -11.47 -4.69 8.99
CA MET A 348 -10.13 -5.29 9.07
C MET A 348 -9.99 -6.36 10.16
N TRP A 349 -10.48 -6.07 11.37
CA TRP A 349 -10.36 -7.00 12.49
C TRP A 349 -11.09 -8.32 12.25
N ALA A 350 -12.30 -8.29 11.70
CA ALA A 350 -13.13 -9.48 11.54
C ALA A 350 -12.49 -10.51 10.60
N GLY A 351 -11.92 -10.06 9.48
CA GLY A 351 -11.22 -10.92 8.53
C GLY A 351 -9.97 -11.59 9.12
N ASP A 352 -9.13 -10.81 9.80
CA ASP A 352 -7.92 -11.32 10.45
C ASP A 352 -8.25 -12.32 11.58
N ASN A 353 -9.23 -11.99 12.41
CA ASN A 353 -9.66 -12.83 13.52
C ASN A 353 -10.19 -14.19 13.03
N SER A 354 -11.05 -14.23 12.01
CA SER A 354 -11.60 -15.47 11.46
C SER A 354 -10.50 -16.41 10.96
N ARG A 355 -9.54 -15.87 10.19
CA ARG A 355 -8.41 -16.62 9.66
C ARG A 355 -7.54 -17.21 10.77
N LYS A 356 -7.14 -16.40 11.76
CA LYS A 356 -6.30 -16.84 12.89
C LYS A 356 -6.99 -17.80 13.83
N THR A 357 -8.30 -17.65 14.06
CA THR A 357 -9.08 -18.61 14.85
C THR A 357 -8.97 -20.02 14.25
N THR A 358 -9.10 -20.14 12.94
CA THR A 358 -8.91 -21.44 12.26
C THR A 358 -7.50 -22.01 12.47
N LEU A 359 -6.45 -21.20 12.38
CA LEU A 359 -5.07 -21.64 12.65
C LEU A 359 -4.88 -22.12 14.10
N VAL A 360 -5.48 -21.42 15.07
CA VAL A 360 -5.40 -21.78 16.50
C VAL A 360 -6.18 -23.08 16.78
N GLU A 361 -7.40 -23.24 16.23
CA GLU A 361 -8.24 -24.42 16.42
C GLU A 361 -7.64 -25.71 15.85
N HIS A 362 -6.79 -25.57 14.82
CA HIS A 362 -6.13 -26.69 14.16
C HIS A 362 -4.62 -26.84 14.53
N GLY A 363 -4.16 -26.18 15.59
CA GLY A 363 -2.83 -26.39 16.18
C GLY A 363 -1.67 -25.84 15.35
N PHE A 364 -1.89 -24.85 14.48
CA PHE A 364 -0.83 -24.15 13.76
C PHE A 364 -0.25 -23.00 14.57
N ARG A 365 -1.06 -22.36 15.43
CA ARG A 365 -0.64 -21.23 16.26
C ARG A 365 -1.21 -21.34 17.67
N LEU A 366 -0.51 -20.71 18.64
CA LEU A 366 -1.02 -20.52 20.00
C LEU A 366 -2.17 -19.51 20.04
N PRO A 367 -3.07 -19.55 21.04
CA PRO A 367 -4.14 -18.57 21.22
C PRO A 367 -3.64 -17.12 21.24
N MET A 368 -2.44 -16.84 21.77
CA MET A 368 -1.86 -15.49 21.79
C MET A 368 -1.66 -14.88 20.41
N ALA A 369 -1.60 -15.68 19.34
CA ALA A 369 -1.55 -15.18 17.96
C ALA A 369 -2.78 -14.36 17.57
N LEU A 370 -3.94 -14.56 18.25
CA LEU A 370 -5.15 -13.77 18.08
C LEU A 370 -4.98 -12.32 18.54
N ASP A 371 -4.01 -12.05 19.42
CA ASP A 371 -3.72 -10.70 19.96
C ASP A 371 -2.71 -9.93 19.08
N ASN A 372 -2.10 -10.57 18.08
CA ASN A 372 -1.43 -9.90 16.96
C ASN A 372 -2.46 -9.57 15.89
N ARG A 373 -3.13 -8.47 16.00
CA ARG A 373 -4.31 -8.11 15.21
C ARG A 373 -4.38 -6.62 14.92
N PRO A 374 -5.12 -6.18 13.91
CA PRO A 374 -5.49 -4.77 13.82
C PRO A 374 -6.38 -4.36 14.98
N LEU A 375 -6.44 -3.07 15.26
CA LEU A 375 -7.38 -2.51 16.23
C LEU A 375 -8.82 -2.87 15.86
N LYS A 376 -9.63 -3.19 16.86
CA LYS A 376 -11.08 -3.21 16.68
C LYS A 376 -11.58 -1.79 16.45
N PHE A 377 -12.71 -1.65 15.76
CA PHE A 377 -13.27 -0.33 15.47
C PHE A 377 -13.51 0.51 16.72
N ASP A 378 -14.01 -0.10 17.80
CA ASP A 378 -14.24 0.60 19.06
C ASP A 378 -12.94 1.02 19.76
N GLU A 379 -11.88 0.23 19.65
CA GLU A 379 -10.55 0.57 20.17
C GLU A 379 -9.95 1.75 19.38
N TRP A 380 -10.03 1.70 18.06
CA TRP A 380 -9.64 2.80 17.19
C TRP A 380 -10.45 4.06 17.47
N ASN A 381 -11.78 3.93 17.59
CA ASN A 381 -12.68 5.06 17.85
C ASN A 381 -12.45 5.72 19.20
N LYS A 382 -11.92 5.00 20.20
CA LYS A 382 -11.59 5.53 21.52
C LYS A 382 -10.23 6.24 21.59
N ARG A 383 -9.41 6.14 20.54
CA ARG A 383 -8.10 6.81 20.52
C ARG A 383 -8.27 8.32 20.69
N PRO A 384 -7.35 8.98 21.44
CA PRO A 384 -7.37 10.42 21.62
C PRO A 384 -7.15 11.16 20.30
N GLY A 385 -7.39 12.46 20.33
CA GLY A 385 -7.18 13.34 19.18
C GLY A 385 -8.50 13.82 18.56
N GLN A 386 -8.39 14.91 17.83
CA GLN A 386 -9.48 15.51 17.07
C GLN A 386 -9.42 15.02 15.63
N ARG A 387 -10.58 14.77 15.03
CA ARG A 387 -10.67 14.16 13.71
C ARG A 387 -11.35 15.08 12.70
N LEU A 388 -10.74 15.19 11.53
CA LEU A 388 -11.33 15.81 10.36
C LEU A 388 -11.66 14.71 9.33
N LEU A 389 -12.94 14.52 9.08
CA LEU A 389 -13.49 13.54 8.14
C LEU A 389 -13.71 14.24 6.80
N VAL A 390 -12.94 13.89 5.78
CA VAL A 390 -12.95 14.55 4.48
C VAL A 390 -13.60 13.65 3.46
N SER A 391 -14.65 14.13 2.80
CA SER A 391 -15.36 13.35 1.79
C SER A 391 -16.16 14.26 0.84
N ALA A 392 -16.31 13.81 -0.41
CA ALA A 392 -17.29 14.42 -1.34
C ALA A 392 -18.73 13.92 -1.10
N THR A 393 -18.88 12.81 -0.38
CA THR A 393 -20.13 12.10 -0.11
C THR A 393 -20.07 11.47 1.30
N PRO A 394 -20.13 12.28 2.37
CA PRO A 394 -20.14 11.76 3.75
C PRO A 394 -21.26 10.73 3.94
N ALA A 395 -20.97 9.66 4.70
CA ALA A 395 -21.92 8.61 5.03
C ALA A 395 -22.59 8.87 6.38
N ASP A 396 -23.61 8.07 6.71
CA ASP A 396 -24.45 8.26 7.91
C ASP A 396 -23.62 8.31 9.20
N TRP A 397 -22.57 7.47 9.30
CA TRP A 397 -21.74 7.43 10.50
C TRP A 397 -21.01 8.76 10.74
N GLU A 398 -20.44 9.38 9.72
CA GLU A 398 -19.77 10.68 9.84
C GLU A 398 -20.77 11.76 10.27
N LEU A 399 -21.97 11.76 9.66
CA LEU A 399 -23.04 12.71 9.98
C LEU A 399 -23.57 12.51 11.42
N GLU A 400 -23.67 11.27 11.88
CA GLU A 400 -24.02 10.96 13.27
C GLU A 400 -22.99 11.51 14.27
N GLN A 401 -21.66 11.36 13.96
CA GLN A 401 -20.61 11.87 14.85
C GLN A 401 -20.66 13.39 15.00
N THR A 402 -21.05 14.12 13.96
CA THR A 402 -21.12 15.58 13.93
C THR A 402 -22.53 16.11 14.16
N LYS A 403 -23.51 15.24 14.47
CA LYS A 403 -24.92 15.58 14.64
C LYS A 403 -25.51 16.34 13.43
N GLY A 404 -25.02 15.99 12.24
CA GLY A 404 -25.40 16.60 10.98
C GLY A 404 -24.68 17.91 10.67
N GLU A 405 -23.77 18.40 11.53
CA GLU A 405 -22.94 19.56 11.19
C GLU A 405 -21.91 19.20 10.13
N ILE A 406 -21.89 19.95 9.04
CA ILE A 406 -20.92 19.81 7.96
C ILE A 406 -20.31 21.16 7.58
N VAL A 407 -19.06 21.14 7.17
CA VAL A 407 -18.40 22.28 6.53
C VAL A 407 -18.40 21.99 5.05
N GLU A 408 -19.13 22.78 4.26
CA GLU A 408 -19.21 22.60 2.82
C GLU A 408 -18.08 23.34 2.11
N GLN A 409 -17.53 22.71 1.09
CA GLN A 409 -16.56 23.25 0.15
C GLN A 409 -16.94 22.80 -1.27
N VAL A 410 -17.93 23.46 -1.85
CA VAL A 410 -18.55 23.13 -3.14
C VAL A 410 -17.93 23.93 -4.27
N ILE A 411 -17.58 25.18 -4.02
CA ILE A 411 -17.02 26.09 -5.01
C ILE A 411 -15.57 25.73 -5.34
N ARG A 412 -15.28 25.53 -6.63
CA ARG A 412 -13.93 25.37 -7.15
C ARG A 412 -13.33 26.73 -7.47
N PRO A 413 -12.17 27.11 -6.91
CA PRO A 413 -11.52 28.39 -7.23
C PRO A 413 -11.24 28.58 -8.73
N THR A 414 -11.06 27.46 -9.47
CA THR A 414 -10.79 27.45 -10.91
C THR A 414 -12.02 27.78 -11.76
N GLY A 415 -13.18 27.96 -11.17
CA GLY A 415 -14.43 28.18 -11.88
C GLY A 415 -15.03 26.97 -12.61
N LEU A 416 -14.37 25.81 -12.57
CA LEU A 416 -14.84 24.59 -13.25
C LEU A 416 -16.17 24.10 -12.70
N VAL A 417 -17.10 23.87 -13.59
CA VAL A 417 -18.48 23.52 -13.30
C VAL A 417 -18.66 22.00 -13.33
N ASP A 418 -19.56 21.45 -12.50
CA ASP A 418 -19.93 20.04 -12.59
C ASP A 418 -20.51 19.72 -13.98
N PRO A 419 -20.26 18.50 -14.53
CA PRO A 419 -20.62 18.17 -15.90
C PRO A 419 -22.14 18.14 -16.12
N GLU A 420 -22.55 18.35 -17.38
CA GLU A 420 -23.91 18.07 -17.78
C GLU A 420 -24.20 16.59 -17.87
N ILE A 421 -25.33 16.17 -17.33
CA ILE A 421 -25.77 14.78 -17.33
C ILE A 421 -26.84 14.57 -18.41
N HIS A 422 -26.55 13.64 -19.32
CA HIS A 422 -27.47 13.21 -20.36
C HIS A 422 -27.92 11.77 -20.12
N ILE A 423 -29.22 11.52 -20.18
CA ILE A 423 -29.77 10.17 -20.07
C ILE A 423 -30.09 9.67 -21.48
N VAL A 424 -29.53 8.53 -21.84
CA VAL A 424 -29.69 7.89 -23.15
C VAL A 424 -30.20 6.47 -22.92
N PRO A 425 -31.16 5.96 -23.76
CA PRO A 425 -31.64 4.59 -23.62
C PRO A 425 -30.51 3.54 -23.59
N ALA A 426 -30.63 2.53 -22.74
CA ALA A 426 -29.65 1.45 -22.65
C ALA A 426 -29.64 0.62 -23.97
N ARG A 427 -30.76 0.55 -24.67
CA ARG A 427 -30.82 -0.11 -25.97
C ARG A 427 -29.99 0.66 -26.99
N GLY A 428 -28.94 0.02 -27.55
CA GLY A 428 -28.04 0.68 -28.51
C GLY A 428 -26.93 1.50 -27.84
N GLN A 429 -26.69 1.31 -26.56
CA GLN A 429 -25.65 2.04 -25.78
C GLN A 429 -24.24 1.90 -26.38
N VAL A 430 -23.86 0.71 -26.87
CA VAL A 430 -22.49 0.48 -27.37
C VAL A 430 -22.20 1.25 -28.67
N PRO A 431 -23.02 1.17 -29.75
CA PRO A 431 -22.78 2.00 -30.92
C PRO A 431 -22.74 3.50 -30.64
N HIS A 432 -23.68 4.01 -29.84
CA HIS A 432 -23.72 5.42 -29.45
C HIS A 432 -22.48 5.83 -28.65
N LEU A 433 -21.99 4.97 -27.72
CA LEU A 433 -20.77 5.19 -26.97
C LEU A 433 -19.55 5.28 -27.89
N MET A 434 -19.48 4.40 -28.88
CA MET A 434 -18.36 4.36 -29.86
C MET A 434 -18.29 5.65 -30.67
N ASP A 435 -19.43 6.18 -31.09
CA ASP A 435 -19.51 7.46 -31.82
C ASP A 435 -19.05 8.64 -30.92
N GLU A 436 -19.47 8.67 -29.67
CA GLU A 436 -19.03 9.68 -28.69
C GLU A 436 -17.51 9.57 -28.41
N ILE A 437 -16.93 8.34 -28.34
CA ILE A 437 -15.49 8.15 -28.18
C ILE A 437 -14.74 8.68 -29.40
N ARG A 438 -15.19 8.37 -30.64
CA ARG A 438 -14.56 8.87 -31.88
C ARG A 438 -14.53 10.39 -31.91
N GLN A 439 -15.67 11.02 -31.61
CA GLN A 439 -15.78 12.48 -31.58
C GLN A 439 -14.82 13.12 -30.56
N ARG A 440 -14.68 12.52 -29.38
CA ARG A 440 -13.76 13.02 -28.34
C ARG A 440 -12.30 12.80 -28.70
N ALA A 441 -11.98 11.65 -29.32
CA ALA A 441 -10.64 11.35 -29.81
C ALA A 441 -10.15 12.34 -30.88
N GLU A 442 -11.05 12.79 -31.78
CA GLU A 442 -10.75 13.82 -32.78
C GLU A 442 -10.38 15.16 -32.13
N SER A 443 -10.99 15.48 -30.99
CA SER A 443 -10.67 16.68 -30.20
C SER A 443 -9.47 16.53 -29.27
N GLY A 444 -8.81 15.35 -29.26
CA GLY A 444 -7.67 15.07 -28.37
C GLY A 444 -8.09 14.81 -26.92
N GLU A 445 -9.36 14.66 -26.65
CA GLU A 445 -9.91 14.39 -25.31
C GLU A 445 -10.02 12.89 -25.00
N ARG A 446 -10.22 12.54 -23.73
CA ARG A 446 -10.24 11.14 -23.25
C ARG A 446 -11.61 10.79 -22.65
N VAL A 447 -11.92 9.48 -22.69
CA VAL A 447 -13.20 8.95 -22.24
C VAL A 447 -13.02 7.89 -21.17
N LEU A 448 -13.79 7.97 -20.09
CA LEU A 448 -13.93 6.90 -19.11
C LEU A 448 -15.27 6.20 -19.27
N VAL A 449 -15.25 4.88 -19.30
CA VAL A 449 -16.43 4.03 -19.43
C VAL A 449 -16.55 3.12 -18.21
N THR A 450 -17.71 3.13 -17.54
CA THR A 450 -17.95 2.21 -16.43
C THR A 450 -18.87 1.07 -16.82
N ALA A 451 -18.37 -0.16 -16.69
CA ALA A 451 -19.10 -1.40 -16.85
C ALA A 451 -19.52 -2.00 -15.51
N LEU A 452 -20.46 -2.95 -15.51
CA LEU A 452 -20.95 -3.62 -14.30
C LEU A 452 -20.06 -4.79 -13.85
N THR A 453 -19.38 -5.45 -14.78
CA THR A 453 -18.57 -6.63 -14.49
C THR A 453 -17.22 -6.56 -15.17
N LYS A 454 -16.23 -7.27 -14.61
CA LYS A 454 -14.89 -7.41 -15.20
C LYS A 454 -14.97 -7.96 -16.63
N ARG A 455 -15.67 -9.07 -16.78
CA ARG A 455 -15.85 -9.71 -18.08
C ARG A 455 -16.47 -8.76 -19.13
N LEU A 456 -17.49 -7.99 -18.73
CA LEU A 456 -18.09 -7.01 -19.65
C LEU A 456 -17.09 -5.92 -20.05
N SER A 457 -16.20 -5.49 -19.14
CA SER A 457 -15.16 -4.50 -19.47
C SER A 457 -14.12 -5.05 -20.45
N GLU A 458 -13.75 -6.32 -20.33
CA GLU A 458 -12.82 -7.02 -21.23
C GLU A 458 -13.45 -7.27 -22.61
N ASP A 459 -14.68 -7.86 -22.63
CA ASP A 459 -15.42 -8.16 -23.87
C ASP A 459 -15.71 -6.87 -24.66
N LEU A 460 -16.12 -5.79 -23.96
CA LEU A 460 -16.38 -4.50 -24.58
C LEU A 460 -15.10 -3.86 -25.14
N THR A 461 -14.00 -3.93 -24.41
CA THR A 461 -12.69 -3.42 -24.89
C THR A 461 -12.25 -4.18 -26.14
N THR A 462 -12.36 -5.50 -26.15
CA THR A 462 -12.02 -6.33 -27.31
C THR A 462 -12.86 -5.93 -28.51
N TYR A 463 -14.17 -5.82 -28.35
CA TYR A 463 -15.08 -5.39 -29.42
C TYR A 463 -14.75 -4.00 -29.97
N MET A 464 -14.47 -3.02 -29.08
CA MET A 464 -14.10 -1.67 -29.50
C MET A 464 -12.75 -1.62 -30.23
N LEU A 465 -11.78 -2.46 -29.85
CA LEU A 465 -10.49 -2.60 -30.54
C LEU A 465 -10.69 -3.16 -31.96
N GLU A 466 -11.57 -4.16 -32.14
CA GLU A 466 -11.91 -4.73 -33.45
C GLU A 466 -12.57 -3.68 -34.36
N GLU A 467 -13.31 -2.75 -33.79
CA GLU A 467 -13.95 -1.62 -34.48
C GLU A 467 -13.03 -0.38 -34.64
N GLY A 468 -11.72 -0.54 -34.32
CA GLY A 468 -10.68 0.46 -34.55
C GLY A 468 -10.60 1.58 -33.50
N ILE A 469 -11.21 1.43 -32.32
CA ILE A 469 -11.11 2.38 -31.23
C ILE A 469 -9.92 1.98 -30.33
N ARG A 470 -9.00 2.89 -30.09
CA ARG A 470 -7.86 2.67 -29.18
C ARG A 470 -8.36 2.74 -27.74
N CYS A 471 -8.48 1.60 -27.07
CA CYS A 471 -8.96 1.54 -25.70
C CYS A 471 -8.21 0.47 -24.89
N LYS A 472 -8.28 0.61 -23.56
CA LYS A 472 -7.79 -0.38 -22.57
C LYS A 472 -8.84 -0.61 -21.49
N TRP A 473 -8.83 -1.80 -20.91
CA TRP A 473 -9.65 -2.08 -19.72
C TRP A 473 -8.83 -1.90 -18.44
N LEU A 474 -9.54 -1.66 -17.33
CA LEU A 474 -8.97 -1.43 -16.01
C LEU A 474 -9.87 -2.04 -14.94
N HIS A 475 -9.38 -3.06 -14.21
CA HIS A 475 -10.10 -3.65 -13.06
C HIS A 475 -9.14 -4.18 -11.98
N SER A 476 -9.68 -4.79 -10.92
CA SER A 476 -8.95 -5.14 -9.69
C SER A 476 -7.93 -6.28 -9.81
N GLU A 477 -7.82 -6.95 -10.97
CA GLU A 477 -6.84 -8.02 -11.19
C GLU A 477 -5.49 -7.50 -11.71
N LEU A 478 -5.45 -6.24 -12.17
CA LEU A 478 -4.21 -5.59 -12.51
C LEU A 478 -3.42 -5.20 -11.25
N ASP A 479 -2.12 -5.37 -11.31
CA ASP A 479 -1.25 -4.89 -10.24
C ASP A 479 -1.22 -3.35 -10.15
N ALA A 480 -0.68 -2.83 -9.06
CA ALA A 480 -0.66 -1.38 -8.82
C ALA A 480 0.18 -0.63 -9.85
N ILE A 481 1.31 -1.19 -10.27
CA ILE A 481 2.24 -0.56 -11.23
C ILE A 481 1.62 -0.51 -12.63
N GLU A 482 1.03 -1.62 -13.07
CA GLU A 482 0.37 -1.71 -14.37
C GLU A 482 -0.82 -0.75 -14.46
N ARG A 483 -1.57 -0.61 -13.36
CA ARG A 483 -2.67 0.35 -13.25
C ARG A 483 -2.19 1.79 -13.42
N VAL A 484 -1.12 2.19 -12.73
CA VAL A 484 -0.53 3.54 -12.85
C VAL A 484 -0.06 3.78 -14.27
N LYS A 485 0.59 2.78 -14.90
CA LYS A 485 1.04 2.85 -16.29
C LYS A 485 -0.11 3.08 -17.28
N ILE A 486 -1.22 2.32 -17.14
CA ILE A 486 -2.40 2.48 -18.00
C ILE A 486 -2.99 3.88 -17.88
N LEU A 487 -3.13 4.40 -16.66
CA LEU A 487 -3.68 5.74 -16.44
C LEU A 487 -2.77 6.84 -17.01
N ARG A 488 -1.46 6.69 -16.88
CA ARG A 488 -0.49 7.59 -17.49
C ARG A 488 -0.57 7.55 -19.02
N GLU A 489 -0.63 6.36 -19.61
CA GLU A 489 -0.77 6.20 -21.05
C GLU A 489 -2.09 6.80 -21.60
N LEU A 490 -3.18 6.77 -20.82
CA LEU A 490 -4.41 7.47 -21.14
C LEU A 490 -4.19 8.99 -21.20
N ARG A 491 -3.50 9.55 -20.19
CA ARG A 491 -3.16 10.98 -20.14
C ARG A 491 -2.22 11.39 -21.28
N GLU A 492 -1.24 10.56 -21.60
CA GLU A 492 -0.30 10.76 -22.74
C GLU A 492 -0.97 10.61 -24.12
N GLY A 493 -2.21 10.15 -24.16
CA GLY A 493 -2.96 9.99 -25.42
C GLY A 493 -2.59 8.78 -26.25
N LYS A 494 -1.94 7.76 -25.65
CA LYS A 494 -1.62 6.51 -26.35
C LYS A 494 -2.87 5.73 -26.73
N PHE A 495 -3.97 5.95 -26.01
CA PHE A 495 -5.31 5.43 -26.33
C PHE A 495 -6.39 6.43 -25.88
N ASP A 496 -7.64 6.27 -26.36
CA ASP A 496 -8.67 7.28 -26.26
C ASP A 496 -9.70 7.00 -25.16
N ALA A 497 -9.94 5.72 -24.85
CA ALA A 497 -10.93 5.32 -23.87
C ALA A 497 -10.42 4.28 -22.88
N CYS A 498 -10.78 4.43 -21.61
CA CYS A 498 -10.53 3.44 -20.56
C CYS A 498 -11.86 2.86 -20.08
N VAL A 499 -12.01 1.53 -20.18
CA VAL A 499 -13.21 0.79 -19.72
C VAL A 499 -12.91 0.14 -18.39
N GLY A 500 -13.68 0.46 -17.36
CA GLY A 500 -13.38 -0.10 -16.02
C GLY A 500 -14.60 -0.46 -15.20
N VAL A 501 -14.36 -1.28 -14.17
CA VAL A 501 -15.33 -1.65 -13.15
C VAL A 501 -14.88 -1.06 -11.84
N ASN A 502 -15.65 -0.21 -11.21
CA ASN A 502 -15.41 0.33 -9.85
C ASN A 502 -14.08 1.07 -9.61
N LEU A 503 -13.10 0.97 -10.49
CA LEU A 503 -11.76 1.53 -10.35
C LEU A 503 -11.70 3.04 -10.59
N LEU A 504 -12.77 3.59 -11.12
CA LEU A 504 -12.93 5.02 -11.39
C LEU A 504 -13.36 5.82 -10.16
N ARG A 505 -13.52 5.16 -9.00
CA ARG A 505 -13.95 5.79 -7.75
C ARG A 505 -12.85 6.55 -7.03
N GLU A 506 -11.60 6.11 -7.13
CA GLU A 506 -10.56 6.49 -6.19
C GLU A 506 -9.44 7.31 -6.83
N GLY A 507 -9.21 8.52 -6.32
CA GLY A 507 -7.97 9.29 -6.47
C GLY A 507 -7.49 9.64 -7.88
N LEU A 508 -8.27 9.36 -8.94
CA LEU A 508 -7.84 9.64 -10.31
C LEU A 508 -7.93 11.13 -10.62
N ASP A 509 -6.82 11.73 -10.92
CA ASP A 509 -6.70 13.09 -11.39
C ASP A 509 -6.43 13.10 -12.90
N LEU A 510 -7.50 13.16 -13.70
CA LEU A 510 -7.45 13.01 -15.15
C LEU A 510 -8.11 14.25 -15.83
N PRO A 511 -7.41 15.39 -15.90
CA PRO A 511 -7.98 16.60 -16.49
C PRO A 511 -8.26 16.47 -17.99
N GLU A 512 -7.64 15.51 -18.66
CA GLU A 512 -7.83 15.22 -20.09
C GLU A 512 -9.19 14.51 -20.38
N VAL A 513 -9.85 13.99 -19.34
CA VAL A 513 -11.14 13.30 -19.47
C VAL A 513 -12.29 14.29 -19.58
N SER A 514 -12.92 14.34 -20.74
CA SER A 514 -14.09 15.18 -21.01
C SER A 514 -15.42 14.41 -21.00
N LEU A 515 -15.38 13.08 -21.15
CA LEU A 515 -16.60 12.26 -21.15
C LEU A 515 -16.48 11.12 -20.13
N VAL A 516 -17.52 10.99 -19.31
CA VAL A 516 -17.73 9.80 -18.48
C VAL A 516 -19.03 9.12 -18.94
N ALA A 517 -18.92 7.87 -19.36
CA ALA A 517 -20.04 7.05 -19.81
C ALA A 517 -20.34 5.94 -18.79
N ILE A 518 -21.56 5.88 -18.31
CA ILE A 518 -22.02 4.89 -17.33
C ILE A 518 -23.00 3.95 -18.01
N LEU A 519 -22.57 2.74 -18.32
CA LEU A 519 -23.40 1.71 -18.93
C LEU A 519 -24.35 1.10 -17.89
N ASP A 520 -25.56 0.76 -18.33
CA ASP A 520 -26.59 0.15 -17.49
C ASP A 520 -26.75 0.88 -16.15
N ALA A 521 -26.91 2.19 -16.18
CA ALA A 521 -26.96 3.04 -14.99
C ALA A 521 -28.20 2.78 -14.12
N ASP A 522 -29.26 2.19 -14.70
CA ASP A 522 -30.50 1.81 -14.02
C ASP A 522 -30.47 0.44 -13.32
N LYS A 523 -29.37 -0.29 -13.41
CA LYS A 523 -29.19 -1.56 -12.70
C LYS A 523 -28.75 -1.27 -11.27
N GLU A 524 -29.73 -1.07 -10.38
CA GLU A 524 -29.45 -0.77 -8.98
C GLU A 524 -28.52 -1.80 -8.31
N GLY A 525 -27.61 -1.31 -7.49
CA GLY A 525 -26.61 -2.09 -6.77
C GLY A 525 -25.50 -1.21 -6.23
N PHE A 526 -24.53 -1.81 -5.56
CA PHE A 526 -23.41 -1.10 -4.95
C PHE A 526 -22.64 -0.19 -5.93
N LEU A 527 -22.49 -0.61 -7.20
CA LEU A 527 -21.79 0.15 -8.25
C LEU A 527 -22.64 1.29 -8.87
N ARG A 528 -23.92 1.33 -8.57
CA ARG A 528 -24.89 2.32 -9.09
C ARG A 528 -25.67 3.00 -7.97
N SER A 529 -25.13 3.00 -6.74
CA SER A 529 -25.64 3.82 -5.63
C SER A 529 -25.45 5.31 -5.93
N ALA A 530 -26.21 6.17 -5.31
CA ALA A 530 -26.11 7.64 -5.48
C ALA A 530 -24.67 8.13 -5.23
N THR A 531 -24.03 7.68 -4.15
CA THR A 531 -22.62 7.97 -3.83
C THR A 531 -21.69 7.57 -4.97
N SER A 532 -21.85 6.34 -5.49
CA SER A 532 -21.03 5.83 -6.59
C SER A 532 -21.18 6.65 -7.87
N LEU A 533 -22.40 7.01 -8.19
CA LEU A 533 -22.71 7.84 -9.38
C LEU A 533 -22.11 9.24 -9.23
N ILE A 534 -22.31 9.92 -8.09
CA ILE A 534 -21.75 11.26 -7.82
C ILE A 534 -20.23 11.26 -7.95
N GLN A 535 -19.55 10.25 -7.40
CA GLN A 535 -18.10 10.14 -7.50
C GLN A 535 -17.60 9.91 -8.92
N THR A 536 -18.30 9.04 -9.68
CA THR A 536 -17.95 8.75 -11.07
C THR A 536 -18.20 9.98 -11.95
N ILE A 537 -19.31 10.66 -11.79
CA ILE A 537 -19.67 11.92 -12.46
C ILE A 537 -18.57 12.97 -12.22
N GLY A 538 -18.12 13.12 -10.97
CA GLY A 538 -17.09 14.09 -10.59
C GLY A 538 -15.72 13.87 -11.22
N ARG A 539 -15.44 12.73 -11.90
CA ARG A 539 -14.15 12.49 -12.56
C ARG A 539 -13.91 13.38 -13.78
N SER A 540 -14.94 13.76 -14.49
CA SER A 540 -14.84 14.72 -15.61
C SER A 540 -14.90 16.19 -15.19
N ALA A 541 -15.20 16.50 -13.95
CA ALA A 541 -15.39 17.89 -13.47
C ALA A 541 -14.11 18.76 -13.47
N ARG A 542 -13.00 18.27 -14.04
CA ARG A 542 -11.74 18.99 -14.24
C ARG A 542 -11.53 19.47 -15.66
N ASN A 543 -12.46 19.16 -16.54
CA ASN A 543 -12.46 19.56 -17.94
C ASN A 543 -13.61 20.53 -18.20
N VAL A 544 -13.36 21.59 -18.92
CA VAL A 544 -14.37 22.60 -19.29
C VAL A 544 -15.48 22.01 -20.17
N ASN A 545 -15.13 21.03 -21.02
CA ASN A 545 -16.05 20.33 -21.93
C ASN A 545 -16.69 19.08 -21.29
N ALA A 546 -16.72 19.01 -19.95
CA ALA A 546 -17.16 17.85 -19.23
C ALA A 546 -18.62 17.48 -19.51
N LYS A 547 -18.85 16.23 -19.92
CA LYS A 547 -20.16 15.63 -20.19
C LYS A 547 -20.25 14.27 -19.51
N VAL A 548 -21.42 13.91 -19.02
CA VAL A 548 -21.70 12.57 -18.49
C VAL A 548 -22.90 11.97 -19.22
N ILE A 549 -22.77 10.72 -19.62
CA ILE A 549 -23.85 9.96 -20.22
C ILE A 549 -24.24 8.80 -19.31
N LEU A 550 -25.49 8.79 -18.86
CA LEU A 550 -26.11 7.68 -18.15
C LEU A 550 -26.95 6.87 -19.14
N TYR A 551 -26.48 5.65 -19.46
CA TYR A 551 -27.30 4.75 -20.31
C TYR A 551 -28.29 4.01 -19.41
N ALA A 552 -29.57 4.33 -19.58
CA ALA A 552 -30.62 3.80 -18.72
C ALA A 552 -31.97 3.84 -19.44
N ASP A 553 -32.81 2.82 -19.25
CA ASP A 553 -34.17 2.79 -19.76
C ASP A 553 -35.16 3.43 -18.77
N LYS A 554 -34.77 3.57 -17.50
CA LYS A 554 -35.56 4.24 -16.45
C LYS A 554 -34.65 4.98 -15.49
N VAL A 555 -35.12 6.08 -14.93
CA VAL A 555 -34.42 6.79 -13.86
C VAL A 555 -34.74 6.14 -12.52
N THR A 556 -33.70 5.69 -11.82
CA THR A 556 -33.82 5.13 -10.47
C THR A 556 -33.71 6.22 -9.41
N ASN A 557 -34.04 5.89 -8.14
CA ASN A 557 -33.87 6.83 -7.03
C ASN A 557 -32.42 7.27 -6.85
N SER A 558 -31.47 6.33 -6.99
CA SER A 558 -30.03 6.62 -6.90
C SER A 558 -29.55 7.57 -8.01
N MET A 559 -30.05 7.37 -9.23
CA MET A 559 -29.78 8.27 -10.35
C MET A 559 -30.36 9.66 -10.09
N GLN A 560 -31.64 9.75 -9.63
CA GLN A 560 -32.29 11.02 -9.36
C GLN A 560 -31.52 11.83 -8.31
N GLN A 561 -31.13 11.22 -7.21
CA GLN A 561 -30.32 11.86 -6.18
C GLN A 561 -28.96 12.37 -6.71
N ALA A 562 -28.28 11.58 -7.55
CA ALA A 562 -27.02 12.00 -8.16
C ALA A 562 -27.19 13.15 -9.15
N ILE A 563 -28.26 13.14 -9.94
CA ILE A 563 -28.60 14.22 -10.88
C ILE A 563 -28.95 15.51 -10.13
N ASP A 564 -29.80 15.44 -9.11
CA ASP A 564 -30.23 16.61 -8.34
C ASP A 564 -29.05 17.25 -7.62
N GLU A 565 -28.18 16.46 -6.97
CA GLU A 565 -26.98 16.97 -6.30
C GLU A 565 -25.96 17.57 -7.27
N THR A 566 -25.73 16.94 -8.43
CA THR A 566 -24.83 17.48 -9.45
C THR A 566 -25.39 18.80 -10.01
N LYS A 567 -26.69 18.87 -10.22
CA LYS A 567 -27.38 20.11 -10.69
C LYS A 567 -27.25 21.22 -9.64
N ARG A 568 -27.50 20.94 -8.34
CA ARG A 568 -27.34 21.90 -7.25
C ARG A 568 -25.92 22.48 -7.24
N ARG A 569 -24.89 21.61 -7.30
CA ARG A 569 -23.49 22.02 -7.32
C ARG A 569 -23.16 22.86 -8.52
N ARG A 570 -23.68 22.50 -9.71
CA ARG A 570 -23.49 23.24 -10.95
C ARG A 570 -24.12 24.64 -10.88
N GLU A 571 -25.32 24.78 -10.36
CA GLU A 571 -25.99 26.07 -10.18
C GLU A 571 -25.23 26.99 -9.23
N LEU A 572 -24.75 26.48 -8.09
CA LEU A 572 -23.94 27.25 -7.15
C LEU A 572 -22.64 27.75 -7.78
N GLN A 573 -21.92 26.86 -8.51
CA GLN A 573 -20.70 27.24 -9.18
C GLN A 573 -20.90 28.30 -10.27
N LEU A 574 -21.95 28.16 -11.08
CA LEU A 574 -22.29 29.14 -12.12
C LEU A 574 -22.60 30.51 -11.51
N ALA A 575 -23.41 30.55 -10.46
CA ALA A 575 -23.72 31.80 -9.75
C ALA A 575 -22.49 32.47 -9.17
N TYR A 576 -21.55 31.65 -8.60
CA TYR A 576 -20.27 32.17 -8.10
C TYR A 576 -19.38 32.70 -9.22
N ASN A 577 -19.29 32.01 -10.36
CA ASN A 577 -18.49 32.43 -11.50
C ASN A 577 -19.02 33.77 -12.08
N GLU A 578 -20.35 33.91 -12.21
CA GLU A 578 -20.99 35.15 -12.68
C GLU A 578 -20.72 36.32 -11.73
N ALA A 579 -20.87 36.09 -10.42
CA ALA A 579 -20.64 37.12 -9.39
C ALA A 579 -19.20 37.59 -9.30
N ASN A 580 -18.23 36.75 -9.66
CA ASN A 580 -16.79 37.03 -9.55
C ASN A 580 -16.12 37.19 -10.94
N GLU A 581 -16.88 37.22 -12.03
CA GLU A 581 -16.38 37.34 -13.42
C GLU A 581 -15.33 36.28 -13.79
N ILE A 582 -15.49 35.05 -13.29
CA ILE A 582 -14.55 33.94 -13.51
C ILE A 582 -14.95 33.19 -14.79
N THR A 583 -13.99 33.05 -15.71
CA THR A 583 -14.12 32.18 -16.88
C THR A 583 -13.46 30.82 -16.55
N PRO A 584 -14.20 29.70 -16.59
CA PRO A 584 -13.63 28.37 -16.31
C PRO A 584 -12.58 28.00 -17.33
N GLU A 585 -11.45 27.46 -16.85
CA GLU A 585 -10.38 26.90 -17.69
C GLU A 585 -10.05 25.47 -17.27
N THR A 586 -9.77 24.61 -18.26
CA THR A 586 -9.35 23.23 -17.99
C THR A 586 -8.02 23.24 -17.22
N ILE A 587 -7.95 22.48 -16.13
CA ILE A 587 -6.73 22.36 -15.34
C ILE A 587 -5.64 21.70 -16.18
N GLN A 588 -4.50 22.35 -16.36
CA GLN A 588 -3.30 21.75 -16.93
C GLN A 588 -2.40 21.29 -15.77
N LYS A 589 -2.26 19.97 -15.64
CA LYS A 589 -1.42 19.40 -14.60
C LYS A 589 -0.30 18.57 -15.24
N ALA A 590 0.95 18.83 -14.87
CA ALA A 590 2.07 18.01 -15.33
C ALA A 590 1.84 16.54 -15.00
N ILE A 591 2.22 15.65 -15.91
CA ILE A 591 2.20 14.20 -15.67
C ILE A 591 3.39 13.92 -14.74
N ARG A 592 3.12 13.74 -13.46
CA ARG A 592 4.15 13.48 -12.46
C ARG A 592 4.52 12.00 -12.44
N LYS A 593 5.76 11.71 -12.11
CA LYS A 593 6.16 10.35 -11.73
C LYS A 593 5.57 10.08 -10.34
N GLY A 594 4.84 8.98 -10.21
CA GLY A 594 4.32 8.54 -8.91
C GLY A 594 5.42 7.97 -8.04
N ILE A 595 5.19 7.91 -6.73
CA ILE A 595 6.15 7.32 -5.78
C ILE A 595 6.48 5.84 -6.13
N GLU A 596 5.53 5.12 -6.72
CA GLU A 596 5.74 3.76 -7.22
C GLU A 596 6.74 3.72 -8.39
N GLU A 597 6.75 4.74 -9.25
CA GLU A 597 7.75 4.87 -10.32
C GLU A 597 9.10 5.32 -9.77
N GLU A 598 9.12 6.18 -8.74
CA GLU A 598 10.35 6.57 -8.03
C GLU A 598 10.96 5.36 -7.32
N ILE A 599 10.14 4.57 -6.63
CA ILE A 599 10.57 3.32 -5.99
C ILE A 599 11.07 2.31 -7.04
N ALA A 600 10.35 2.13 -8.15
CA ALA A 600 10.76 1.23 -9.22
C ALA A 600 12.06 1.71 -9.91
N ALA A 601 12.22 3.02 -10.11
CA ALA A 601 13.45 3.60 -10.65
C ALA A 601 14.62 3.45 -9.67
N HIS A 602 14.38 3.62 -8.37
CA HIS A 602 15.39 3.44 -7.33
C HIS A 602 15.83 1.97 -7.22
N ASN A 603 14.88 1.04 -7.24
CA ASN A 603 15.16 -0.41 -7.25
C ASN A 603 15.95 -0.81 -8.52
N LEU A 604 15.57 -0.27 -9.69
CA LEU A 604 16.28 -0.52 -10.95
C LEU A 604 17.72 0.03 -10.92
N VAL A 605 17.92 1.20 -10.28
CA VAL A 605 19.27 1.79 -10.10
C VAL A 605 20.10 0.96 -9.12
N GLN A 606 19.50 0.45 -8.03
CA GLN A 606 20.16 -0.47 -7.10
C GLN A 606 20.49 -1.80 -7.76
N GLU A 607 19.55 -2.39 -8.52
CA GLU A 607 19.81 -3.60 -9.30
C GLU A 607 20.92 -3.38 -10.36
N THR A 608 21.00 -2.18 -10.94
CA THR A 608 22.02 -1.84 -11.94
C THR A 608 23.36 -1.50 -11.29
N ALA A 609 23.36 -0.85 -10.14
CA ALA A 609 24.58 -0.54 -9.38
C ALA A 609 25.17 -1.78 -8.67
N GLY A 610 24.31 -2.74 -8.26
CA GLY A 610 24.72 -4.03 -7.73
C GLY A 610 25.24 -5.01 -8.77
N ALA A 611 25.03 -4.74 -10.07
CA ALA A 611 25.39 -5.66 -11.15
C ALA A 611 26.92 -5.84 -11.32
N ASP A 612 27.75 -4.92 -10.84
CA ASP A 612 29.21 -5.04 -10.93
C ASP A 612 29.82 -5.94 -9.81
N GLU A 613 29.14 -6.08 -8.66
CA GLU A 613 29.57 -7.02 -7.60
C GLU A 613 28.89 -8.39 -7.65
N THR A 614 27.73 -8.48 -8.31
CA THR A 614 26.97 -9.73 -8.49
C THR A 614 27.68 -10.77 -9.39
N HIS A 615 28.73 -10.41 -10.10
CA HIS A 615 29.44 -11.35 -10.96
C HIS A 615 30.07 -12.53 -10.19
N TYR A 616 30.50 -12.35 -8.95
CA TYR A 616 31.09 -13.45 -8.14
C TYR A 616 30.02 -14.31 -7.45
N VAL A 617 29.00 -13.67 -6.90
CA VAL A 617 27.89 -14.35 -6.20
C VAL A 617 27.03 -15.15 -7.18
N THR A 618 26.84 -14.64 -8.40
CA THR A 618 26.01 -15.28 -9.43
C THR A 618 26.61 -16.56 -9.99
N GLN A 619 27.93 -16.69 -10.08
CA GLN A 619 28.56 -17.92 -10.56
C GLN A 619 28.44 -19.07 -9.55
N GLU A 620 28.58 -18.77 -8.25
CA GLU A 620 28.37 -19.75 -7.19
C GLU A 620 26.91 -20.20 -7.12
N PHE A 621 25.98 -19.27 -7.24
CA PHE A 621 24.54 -19.55 -7.29
C PHE A 621 24.11 -20.35 -8.55
N VAL A 622 24.72 -20.09 -9.71
CA VAL A 622 24.50 -20.90 -10.91
C VAL A 622 25.01 -22.33 -10.72
N ASN A 623 26.16 -22.50 -10.10
CA ASN A 623 26.72 -23.82 -9.80
C ASN A 623 25.85 -24.60 -8.78
N GLU A 624 25.23 -23.91 -7.83
CA GLU A 624 24.32 -24.51 -6.85
C GLU A 624 23.02 -24.97 -7.54
N LEU A 625 22.44 -24.12 -8.39
CA LEU A 625 21.25 -24.47 -9.21
C LEU A 625 21.54 -25.62 -10.20
N GLU A 626 22.74 -25.70 -10.77
CA GLU A 626 23.16 -26.85 -11.58
C GLU A 626 23.22 -28.14 -10.75
N GLY A 627 23.69 -28.05 -9.52
CA GLY A 627 23.67 -29.17 -8.55
C GLY A 627 22.25 -29.62 -8.20
N GLU A 628 21.33 -28.68 -7.99
CA GLU A 628 19.90 -29.00 -7.75
C GLU A 628 19.22 -29.58 -9.00
N MET A 629 19.53 -29.06 -10.17
CA MET A 629 19.02 -29.61 -11.44
C MET A 629 19.44 -31.06 -11.65
N MET A 630 20.72 -31.38 -11.37
CA MET A 630 21.25 -32.75 -11.44
C MET A 630 20.54 -33.67 -10.43
N LYS A 631 20.37 -33.23 -9.19
CA LYS A 631 19.62 -34.00 -8.16
C LYS A 631 18.17 -34.22 -8.54
N ALA A 632 17.51 -33.22 -9.12
CA ALA A 632 16.14 -33.36 -9.61
C ALA A 632 16.04 -34.34 -10.81
N ALA A 633 17.04 -34.33 -11.70
CA ALA A 633 17.13 -35.26 -12.81
C ALA A 633 17.40 -36.71 -12.33
N GLU A 634 18.28 -36.90 -11.34
CA GLU A 634 18.52 -38.20 -10.70
C GLU A 634 17.29 -38.73 -9.96
N GLY A 635 16.49 -37.81 -9.34
CA GLY A 635 15.21 -38.13 -8.69
C GLY A 635 14.04 -38.34 -9.66
N LEU A 636 14.28 -38.31 -10.98
CA LEU A 636 13.25 -38.43 -12.04
C LEU A 636 12.19 -37.30 -12.02
N GLU A 637 12.47 -36.17 -11.39
CA GLU A 637 11.63 -34.97 -11.36
C GLU A 637 11.89 -34.09 -12.61
N PHE A 638 11.55 -34.62 -13.80
CA PHE A 638 11.92 -34.00 -15.07
C PHE A 638 11.33 -32.58 -15.30
N GLU A 639 10.15 -32.30 -14.79
CA GLU A 639 9.55 -30.95 -14.89
C GLU A 639 10.34 -29.93 -14.06
N ARG A 640 10.75 -30.30 -12.84
CA ARG A 640 11.57 -29.46 -11.97
C ARG A 640 12.98 -29.26 -12.53
N ALA A 641 13.59 -30.32 -13.06
CA ALA A 641 14.88 -30.23 -13.74
C ALA A 641 14.84 -29.32 -14.97
N ALA A 642 13.73 -29.35 -15.76
CA ALA A 642 13.53 -28.46 -16.89
C ALA A 642 13.38 -26.98 -16.47
N GLN A 643 12.60 -26.71 -15.41
CA GLN A 643 12.47 -25.35 -14.88
C GLN A 643 13.79 -24.78 -14.35
N LEU A 644 14.56 -25.58 -13.63
CA LEU A 644 15.89 -25.21 -13.15
C LEU A 644 16.85 -24.94 -14.31
N ARG A 645 16.86 -25.78 -15.34
CA ARG A 645 17.66 -25.58 -16.55
C ARG A 645 17.34 -24.25 -17.26
N ASP A 646 16.04 -23.96 -17.42
CA ASP A 646 15.60 -22.75 -18.09
C ASP A 646 15.98 -21.49 -17.27
N ARG A 647 15.94 -21.57 -15.94
CA ARG A 647 16.40 -20.52 -15.04
C ARG A 647 17.91 -20.34 -15.06
N ILE A 648 18.70 -21.42 -15.11
CA ILE A 648 20.16 -21.40 -15.29
C ILE A 648 20.52 -20.74 -16.61
N MET A 649 19.80 -21.06 -17.71
CA MET A 649 20.01 -20.42 -19.01
C MET A 649 19.77 -18.90 -18.97
N GLN A 650 18.71 -18.46 -18.32
CA GLN A 650 18.42 -17.04 -18.13
C GLN A 650 19.52 -16.32 -17.33
N LEU A 651 19.97 -16.91 -16.24
CA LEU A 651 21.04 -16.36 -15.40
C LEU A 651 22.38 -16.30 -16.15
N LYS A 652 22.74 -17.34 -16.91
CA LYS A 652 23.96 -17.34 -17.73
C LYS A 652 23.94 -16.30 -18.86
N GLN A 653 22.78 -16.02 -19.45
CA GLN A 653 22.63 -14.91 -20.41
C GLN A 653 22.79 -13.54 -19.74
N GLN A 654 22.32 -13.36 -18.50
CA GLN A 654 22.50 -12.13 -17.74
C GLN A 654 23.96 -11.89 -17.31
N ILE A 655 24.74 -12.96 -17.09
CA ILE A 655 26.17 -12.89 -16.72
C ILE A 655 27.10 -12.62 -17.93
N GLY A 656 26.57 -12.56 -19.14
CA GLY A 656 27.37 -12.28 -20.36
C GLY A 656 28.32 -13.43 -20.76
N GLN A 657 28.11 -14.63 -20.24
CA GLN A 657 28.81 -15.82 -20.76
C GLN A 657 28.14 -16.27 -22.06
N GLU A 658 28.89 -16.27 -23.15
CA GLU A 658 28.47 -16.91 -24.40
C GLU A 658 28.18 -18.39 -24.11
N VAL A 659 26.91 -18.75 -24.24
CA VAL A 659 26.50 -20.17 -24.18
C VAL A 659 27.05 -20.82 -25.45
N PRO A 660 27.90 -21.86 -25.40
CA PRO A 660 28.29 -22.60 -26.61
C PRO A 660 27.00 -23.17 -27.22
N LEU A 661 26.65 -22.67 -28.38
CA LEU A 661 25.57 -23.23 -29.19
C LEU A 661 25.96 -24.68 -29.52
N SER A 662 25.45 -25.63 -28.73
CA SER A 662 25.46 -27.03 -29.18
C SER A 662 24.50 -27.09 -30.35
N ASP A 663 25.05 -27.43 -31.54
CA ASP A 663 24.31 -27.67 -32.74
C ASP A 663 23.18 -28.67 -32.55
N SER A 664 22.01 -28.15 -32.27
CA SER A 664 20.74 -28.83 -32.45
C SER A 664 19.85 -27.91 -33.28
N GLU A 665 19.94 -28.10 -34.59
CA GLU A 665 19.01 -27.52 -35.55
C GLU A 665 17.55 -27.69 -35.06
N PRO A 666 16.69 -26.66 -35.17
CA PRO A 666 15.27 -26.84 -34.93
C PRO A 666 14.70 -27.75 -36.03
N ALA A 667 14.17 -28.91 -35.61
CA ALA A 667 13.48 -29.83 -36.51
C ALA A 667 12.36 -29.07 -37.24
N LYS A 668 12.61 -28.80 -38.51
CA LYS A 668 11.62 -28.33 -39.46
C LYS A 668 10.51 -29.37 -39.56
N THR A 669 9.35 -29.06 -39.07
CA THR A 669 8.12 -29.80 -39.34
C THR A 669 7.82 -29.74 -40.83
N GLN A 670 8.31 -30.73 -41.57
CA GLN A 670 7.87 -30.97 -42.95
C GLN A 670 6.53 -31.72 -42.91
N SER A 671 5.50 -31.04 -43.34
CA SER A 671 4.23 -31.66 -43.75
C SER A 671 4.47 -32.67 -44.83
N LYS A 672 4.38 -33.96 -44.56
CA LYS A 672 4.27 -35.00 -45.59
C LYS A 672 2.82 -35.31 -45.85
N LYS A 673 2.38 -34.91 -47.06
CA LYS A 673 1.18 -35.39 -47.73
C LYS A 673 1.20 -36.90 -47.89
N SER A 674 0.03 -37.49 -47.65
CA SER A 674 -0.38 -38.88 -47.80
C SER A 674 0.02 -39.52 -49.13
N ARG A 675 0.28 -40.82 -49.08
CA ARG A 675 -0.14 -41.79 -50.14
C ARG A 675 -0.55 -43.12 -49.51
N ARG A 676 -1.81 -43.45 -49.73
CA ARG A 676 -2.53 -44.74 -49.87
C ARG A 676 -1.76 -46.03 -49.68
N GLY A 677 -2.34 -46.96 -48.93
CA GLY A 677 -2.15 -48.42 -49.10
C GLY A 677 -2.77 -49.24 -47.94
N ARG A 678 -4.00 -49.62 -48.09
CA ARG A 678 -4.71 -50.91 -48.02
C ARG A 678 -4.37 -51.95 -46.92
N LYS A 679 -5.49 -52.28 -46.17
CA LYS A 679 -5.90 -53.64 -45.68
C LYS A 679 -5.08 -54.24 -44.51
N SER A 680 -5.70 -54.66 -43.35
CA SER A 680 -6.79 -55.65 -43.17
C SER A 680 -7.08 -55.81 -41.68
N SER A 681 -8.36 -56.01 -41.38
CA SER A 681 -9.01 -56.96 -40.48
C SER A 681 -8.56 -57.15 -39.02
N GLY A 682 -9.54 -57.02 -38.09
CA GLY A 682 -9.58 -57.80 -36.88
C GLY A 682 -10.35 -57.16 -35.74
N ARG A 683 -11.63 -57.54 -35.60
CA ARG A 683 -12.46 -57.80 -34.40
C ARG A 683 -11.93 -57.25 -33.07
N GLY A 684 -12.66 -56.44 -32.24
CA GLY A 684 -13.93 -56.76 -31.62
C GLY A 684 -13.79 -56.45 -30.15
N GLY A 685 -14.74 -55.76 -29.55
CA GLY A 685 -14.82 -55.59 -28.09
C GLY A 685 -15.58 -54.33 -27.68
N ARG A 686 -16.92 -54.43 -27.69
CA ARG A 686 -17.83 -53.48 -27.00
C ARG A 686 -17.75 -53.72 -25.50
N VAL A 687 -17.64 -52.66 -24.72
CA VAL A 687 -17.95 -52.63 -23.28
C VAL A 687 -19.11 -51.67 -23.05
N PRO A 688 -20.13 -52.01 -22.27
CA PRO A 688 -21.38 -51.26 -22.16
C PRO A 688 -21.33 -50.16 -21.12
N LYS A 689 -22.19 -49.13 -21.31
CA LYS A 689 -22.51 -48.08 -20.34
C LYS A 689 -23.38 -48.63 -19.19
N PRO A 690 -23.23 -48.14 -17.95
CA PRO A 690 -24.24 -48.36 -16.92
C PRO A 690 -25.33 -47.28 -16.95
N GLU A 691 -26.55 -47.72 -16.74
CA GLU A 691 -27.79 -46.96 -16.60
C GLU A 691 -27.89 -46.24 -15.28
N LYS A 692 -28.64 -45.11 -15.29
CA LYS A 692 -29.06 -44.39 -14.08
C LYS A 692 -30.21 -45.14 -13.40
N PRO A 693 -30.29 -45.17 -12.06
CA PRO A 693 -31.52 -45.48 -11.37
C PRO A 693 -32.37 -44.22 -11.09
N ALA A 694 -33.65 -44.46 -10.94
CA ALA A 694 -34.79 -43.58 -10.81
C ALA A 694 -34.78 -42.66 -9.57
#